data_a6eed6edba31512b2c3407f5f7040334
#
_entry.id   a6eed6edba31512b2c3407f5f7040334
#
_cell.length_a   1.000
_cell.length_b   1.000
_cell.length_c   1.000
_cell.angle_alpha   90.00
_cell.angle_beta   90.00
_cell.angle_gamma   90.00
#
_symmetry.space_group_name_H-M   'P 1'
#
loop_
_entity.id
_entity.type
_entity.pdbx_description
1 polymer ?
#
loop_
_entity_poly.entity_id
_entity_poly.type
_entity_poly.pdbx_seq_one_letter_code
_entity_poly.pdbx_strand_id
1 'polypeptide(L)'
;MDDLEKKEHLPMTDRAEENKQAEGHLQKKLKELDKESNTAEYSGLWAKLIAVICICFSLFQIYTGFFGALDAMIQRCIHLSFGISLVYLLCPTKRSWVKDGNVHPVDLALAVIATIPPIYILLNYHQLILRAGTVTPADAFMGVLGIVMVIEAARRIVGLPIVIVVLAFLAYGFFGRYMPGPLAHRGLTINQMVGHLFFTTEGVFGIPMGVSSTFIFLFILFGAYLEKTGLGKFFIDIANALAGWASGGPAKVAVISSALQGTISGSSVANVVGSGSFTIPMMKKLGYHKNFAGAVEAAASTGGQLMPPIMGAAAFLMAEFVNIPYMEVVKAAIVPAVLYFIGVFLGVHFEAKKDNLQGTPRSELPPWGKIMKEEGHLAIPLVAIIGLLASGYTPMKAALAGIIVSIATAMLRANTRMTFNDVVDGLIKGARGALGVLIACASAGMIIGIVTKTGVGLKLASTLVDLASGNFLLLLFCTMLTSLILGMGVPTTANYVITSTIAAPALLQLGVPILAAHMFVFYFGIIADITPPVALAAYAGSAISGGDPLKTGVNASKLGIAAFIIPYVFVLSPQILGIDASLTSIVITTCTALIGMTGVSAGMIGYMADKTNLLERLLLLAGGLLLIDPRLATDAVGIGILAFVLFLQLMRKKKNAKNI
;
A
#
# COMPACT_ATOMS: atom_id res chain seq x y z
N MET A 1 2.28 28.33 -25.63
CA MET A 1 1.35 29.47 -25.64
C MET A 1 0.26 29.27 -26.69
N ASP A 2 0.56 28.78 -27.89
CA ASP A 2 -0.44 28.63 -28.99
C ASP A 2 -1.60 27.66 -28.74
N ASP A 3 -1.45 26.65 -27.87
CA ASP A 3 -2.53 25.69 -27.56
C ASP A 3 -3.53 26.19 -26.51
N LEU A 4 -3.17 27.20 -25.72
CA LEU A 4 -4.06 27.81 -24.74
C LEU A 4 -4.95 28.87 -25.37
N GLU A 5 -4.43 29.64 -26.31
CA GLU A 5 -5.20 30.66 -27.05
C GLU A 5 -6.22 30.06 -28.03
N LYS A 6 -5.91 28.90 -28.63
CA LYS A 6 -6.89 28.18 -29.47
C LYS A 6 -8.09 27.64 -28.69
N LYS A 7 -7.94 27.33 -27.39
CA LYS A 7 -9.03 26.81 -26.52
C LYS A 7 -9.97 27.92 -26.03
N GLU A 8 -9.54 29.19 -26.04
CA GLU A 8 -10.41 30.30 -25.60
C GLU A 8 -11.49 30.68 -26.63
N HIS A 9 -11.39 30.25 -27.87
CA HIS A 9 -12.34 30.59 -28.94
C HIS A 9 -13.40 29.53 -29.28
N LEU A 10 -13.41 28.36 -28.56
CA LEU A 10 -14.45 27.35 -28.74
C LEU A 10 -15.74 27.71 -27.98
N PRO A 11 -16.94 27.41 -28.54
CA PRO A 11 -18.21 27.58 -27.86
C PRO A 11 -18.23 26.84 -26.51
N MET A 12 -18.96 27.37 -25.51
CA MET A 12 -19.03 26.75 -24.17
C MET A 12 -19.53 25.31 -24.17
N THR A 13 -20.36 24.91 -25.12
CA THR A 13 -20.85 23.56 -25.35
C THR A 13 -19.73 22.60 -25.74
N ASP A 14 -18.86 23.02 -26.67
CA ASP A 14 -17.78 22.19 -27.21
C ASP A 14 -16.66 22.02 -26.16
N ARG A 15 -16.41 23.06 -25.35
CA ARG A 15 -15.49 22.97 -24.20
C ARG A 15 -16.01 22.00 -23.12
N ALA A 16 -17.32 21.94 -22.89
CA ALA A 16 -17.90 21.03 -21.92
C ALA A 16 -17.85 19.57 -22.40
N GLU A 17 -18.00 19.34 -23.72
CA GLU A 17 -17.86 18.00 -24.31
C GLU A 17 -16.40 17.55 -24.40
N GLU A 18 -15.46 18.41 -24.78
CA GLU A 18 -14.01 18.09 -24.72
C GLU A 18 -13.55 17.77 -23.29
N ASN A 19 -14.00 18.56 -22.29
CA ASN A 19 -13.67 18.30 -20.90
C ASN A 19 -14.25 16.95 -20.42
N LYS A 20 -15.49 16.63 -20.76
CA LYS A 20 -16.10 15.32 -20.46
C LYS A 20 -15.37 14.16 -21.14
N GLN A 21 -14.96 14.33 -22.40
CA GLN A 21 -14.19 13.31 -23.12
C GLN A 21 -12.78 13.14 -22.51
N ALA A 22 -12.11 14.24 -22.15
CA ALA A 22 -10.81 14.21 -21.48
C ALA A 22 -10.91 13.57 -20.08
N GLU A 23 -11.94 13.90 -19.30
CA GLU A 23 -12.21 13.26 -18.01
C GLU A 23 -12.53 11.77 -18.16
N GLY A 24 -13.33 11.39 -19.16
CA GLY A 24 -13.63 9.99 -19.45
C GLY A 24 -12.37 9.20 -19.87
N HIS A 25 -11.49 9.81 -20.67
CA HIS A 25 -10.23 9.19 -21.07
C HIS A 25 -9.26 9.05 -19.88
N LEU A 26 -9.19 10.07 -19.02
CA LEU A 26 -8.41 10.05 -17.79
C LEU A 26 -8.90 8.97 -16.83
N GLN A 27 -10.22 8.90 -16.58
CA GLN A 27 -10.82 7.87 -15.72
C GLN A 27 -10.55 6.46 -16.26
N LYS A 28 -10.63 6.26 -17.58
CA LYS A 28 -10.30 4.98 -18.20
C LYS A 28 -8.84 4.59 -17.98
N LYS A 29 -7.92 5.53 -18.16
CA LYS A 29 -6.49 5.31 -17.93
C LYS A 29 -6.15 5.04 -16.47
N LEU A 30 -6.81 5.73 -15.54
CA LEU A 30 -6.66 5.49 -14.10
C LEU A 30 -7.19 4.11 -13.70
N LYS A 31 -8.36 3.70 -14.22
CA LYS A 31 -8.89 2.35 -14.04
C LYS A 31 -7.97 1.25 -14.61
N GLU A 32 -7.20 1.53 -15.66
CA GLU A 32 -6.22 0.58 -16.22
C GLU A 32 -4.98 0.42 -15.32
N LEU A 33 -4.59 1.47 -14.59
CA LEU A 33 -3.47 1.44 -13.65
C LEU A 33 -3.85 0.79 -12.32
N ASP A 34 -5.05 1.07 -11.83
CA ASP A 34 -5.61 0.43 -10.63
C ASP A 34 -6.45 -0.80 -11.03
N LYS A 35 -5.76 -1.91 -11.23
CA LYS A 35 -6.42 -3.17 -11.63
C LYS A 35 -7.33 -3.73 -10.56
N GLU A 36 -7.04 -3.49 -9.28
CA GLU A 36 -7.82 -4.01 -8.16
C GLU A 36 -9.21 -3.38 -8.07
N SER A 37 -9.35 -2.10 -8.39
CA SER A 37 -10.64 -1.40 -8.40
C SER A 37 -11.36 -1.46 -9.75
N ASN A 38 -10.72 -2.02 -10.78
CA ASN A 38 -11.17 -1.98 -12.17
C ASN A 38 -12.19 -3.08 -12.50
N THR A 39 -13.33 -3.07 -11.81
CA THR A 39 -14.43 -4.00 -12.02
C THR A 39 -15.41 -3.51 -13.08
N ALA A 40 -16.06 -4.45 -13.80
CA ALA A 40 -17.11 -4.13 -14.75
C ALA A 40 -18.39 -3.65 -14.03
N GLU A 41 -19.09 -2.73 -14.66
CA GLU A 41 -20.41 -2.28 -14.23
C GLU A 41 -21.48 -2.98 -15.08
N TYR A 42 -22.45 -3.59 -14.40
CA TYR A 42 -23.56 -4.29 -15.02
C TYR A 42 -24.89 -3.59 -14.74
N SER A 43 -25.91 -3.89 -15.53
CA SER A 43 -27.25 -3.33 -15.40
C SER A 43 -28.30 -4.43 -15.17
N GLY A 44 -29.52 -4.02 -14.82
CA GLY A 44 -30.68 -4.90 -14.72
C GLY A 44 -30.53 -6.05 -13.70
N LEU A 45 -30.81 -7.26 -14.13
CA LEU A 45 -30.82 -8.47 -13.27
C LEU A 45 -29.41 -8.83 -12.76
N TRP A 46 -28.39 -8.69 -13.61
CA TRP A 46 -27.02 -9.01 -13.25
C TRP A 46 -26.47 -8.08 -12.17
N ALA A 47 -26.76 -6.79 -12.24
CA ALA A 47 -26.38 -5.85 -11.19
C ALA A 47 -26.98 -6.24 -9.83
N LYS A 48 -28.27 -6.64 -9.82
CA LYS A 48 -28.95 -7.08 -8.59
C LYS A 48 -28.37 -8.38 -8.05
N LEU A 49 -28.10 -9.37 -8.90
CA LEU A 49 -27.55 -10.66 -8.50
C LEU A 49 -26.13 -10.49 -7.88
N ILE A 50 -25.27 -9.71 -8.53
CA ILE A 50 -23.93 -9.40 -8.02
C ILE A 50 -24.03 -8.64 -6.70
N ALA A 51 -24.94 -7.67 -6.59
CA ALA A 51 -25.19 -6.95 -5.35
C ALA A 51 -25.59 -7.89 -4.21
N VAL A 52 -26.51 -8.84 -4.47
CA VAL A 52 -26.90 -9.85 -3.47
C VAL A 52 -25.72 -10.71 -3.03
N ILE A 53 -24.87 -11.18 -3.96
CA ILE A 53 -23.67 -11.96 -3.61
C ILE A 53 -22.71 -11.11 -2.74
N CYS A 54 -22.48 -9.84 -3.09
CA CYS A 54 -21.65 -8.92 -2.30
C CYS A 54 -22.22 -8.70 -0.89
N ILE A 55 -23.53 -8.51 -0.77
CA ILE A 55 -24.21 -8.33 0.53
C ILE A 55 -24.07 -9.60 1.38
N CYS A 56 -24.37 -10.77 0.79
CA CYS A 56 -24.22 -12.05 1.50
C CYS A 56 -22.77 -12.26 1.98
N PHE A 57 -21.80 -11.92 1.14
CA PHE A 57 -20.39 -12.00 1.50
C PHE A 57 -20.05 -11.08 2.69
N SER A 58 -20.47 -9.82 2.63
CA SER A 58 -20.23 -8.86 3.72
C SER A 58 -20.94 -9.26 5.00
N LEU A 59 -22.20 -9.75 4.92
CA LEU A 59 -22.96 -10.22 6.07
C LEU A 59 -22.32 -11.48 6.69
N PHE A 60 -21.81 -12.41 5.89
CA PHE A 60 -21.05 -13.56 6.39
C PHE A 60 -19.84 -13.12 7.21
N GLN A 61 -19.08 -12.15 6.71
CA GLN A 61 -17.89 -11.65 7.42
C GLN A 61 -18.26 -10.90 8.71
N ILE A 62 -19.32 -10.11 8.68
CA ILE A 62 -19.85 -9.45 9.88
C ILE A 62 -20.32 -10.48 10.89
N TYR A 63 -21.05 -11.51 10.46
CA TYR A 63 -21.53 -12.60 11.32
C TYR A 63 -20.37 -13.31 12.03
N THR A 64 -19.36 -13.75 11.26
CA THR A 64 -18.20 -14.43 11.85
C THR A 64 -17.33 -13.51 12.70
N GLY A 65 -17.35 -12.21 12.42
CA GLY A 65 -16.71 -11.19 13.25
C GLY A 65 -17.38 -11.01 14.62
N PHE A 66 -18.70 -11.08 14.69
CA PHE A 66 -19.45 -10.97 15.94
C PHE A 66 -19.45 -12.25 16.76
N PHE A 67 -19.73 -13.38 16.13
CA PHE A 67 -19.96 -14.65 16.81
C PHE A 67 -18.71 -15.52 16.93
N GLY A 68 -17.63 -15.14 16.27
CA GLY A 68 -16.37 -15.86 16.21
C GLY A 68 -16.16 -16.54 14.86
N ALA A 69 -14.88 -16.67 14.48
CA ALA A 69 -14.52 -17.36 13.25
C ALA A 69 -14.86 -18.86 13.33
N LEU A 70 -15.26 -19.41 12.17
CA LEU A 70 -15.46 -20.84 12.00
C LEU A 70 -14.10 -21.58 12.04
N ASP A 71 -14.13 -22.91 11.90
CA ASP A 71 -12.92 -23.67 11.63
C ASP A 71 -12.12 -23.04 10.48
N ALA A 72 -10.78 -23.01 10.62
CA ALA A 72 -9.91 -22.26 9.73
C ALA A 72 -10.10 -22.63 8.25
N MET A 73 -10.23 -23.92 7.92
CA MET A 73 -10.41 -24.36 6.55
C MET A 73 -11.79 -24.00 6.03
N ILE A 74 -12.83 -24.18 6.84
CA ILE A 74 -14.22 -23.84 6.48
C ILE A 74 -14.37 -22.34 6.22
N GLN A 75 -13.87 -21.51 7.14
CA GLN A 75 -13.90 -20.03 7.01
C GLN A 75 -13.24 -19.58 5.71
N ARG A 76 -12.04 -20.09 5.43
CA ARG A 76 -11.24 -19.72 4.27
C ARG A 76 -11.85 -20.22 2.95
N CYS A 77 -12.43 -21.41 2.94
CA CYS A 77 -13.13 -21.96 1.77
C CYS A 77 -14.38 -21.13 1.43
N ILE A 78 -15.22 -20.77 2.42
CA ILE A 78 -16.40 -19.92 2.19
C ILE A 78 -15.96 -18.56 1.67
N HIS A 79 -14.94 -17.95 2.29
CA HIS A 79 -14.38 -16.67 1.90
C HIS A 79 -13.88 -16.69 0.44
N LEU A 80 -13.10 -17.73 0.07
CA LEU A 80 -12.63 -17.90 -1.30
C LEU A 80 -13.78 -18.13 -2.27
N SER A 81 -14.80 -18.91 -1.91
CA SER A 81 -15.95 -19.18 -2.79
C SER A 81 -16.68 -17.92 -3.19
N PHE A 82 -17.00 -17.03 -2.23
CA PHE A 82 -17.59 -15.73 -2.53
C PHE A 82 -16.66 -14.85 -3.36
N GLY A 83 -15.39 -14.74 -2.96
CA GLY A 83 -14.44 -13.87 -3.63
C GLY A 83 -14.14 -14.29 -5.04
N ILE A 84 -13.86 -15.59 -5.28
CA ILE A 84 -13.51 -16.08 -6.61
C ILE A 84 -14.70 -15.99 -7.58
N SER A 85 -15.92 -16.28 -7.13
CA SER A 85 -17.12 -16.12 -7.96
C SER A 85 -17.32 -14.66 -8.39
N LEU A 86 -17.17 -13.71 -7.44
CA LEU A 86 -17.27 -12.28 -7.73
C LEU A 86 -16.18 -11.79 -8.67
N VAL A 87 -14.95 -12.30 -8.55
CA VAL A 87 -13.86 -11.93 -9.47
C VAL A 87 -14.18 -12.34 -10.89
N TYR A 88 -14.67 -13.57 -11.11
CA TYR A 88 -15.03 -14.01 -12.45
C TYR A 88 -16.24 -13.27 -13.04
N LEU A 89 -17.18 -12.86 -12.21
CA LEU A 89 -18.32 -12.06 -12.63
C LEU A 89 -17.95 -10.60 -12.90
N LEU A 90 -17.11 -9.98 -12.05
CA LEU A 90 -16.78 -8.55 -12.12
C LEU A 90 -15.56 -8.23 -12.98
N CYS A 91 -14.66 -9.18 -13.20
CA CYS A 91 -13.45 -9.02 -14.01
C CYS A 91 -13.54 -9.91 -15.26
N PRO A 92 -14.20 -9.44 -16.35
CA PRO A 92 -14.43 -10.25 -17.53
C PRO A 92 -13.12 -10.63 -18.24
N THR A 93 -13.09 -11.78 -18.91
CA THR A 93 -11.94 -12.26 -19.70
C THR A 93 -11.52 -11.24 -20.76
N LYS A 94 -12.49 -10.63 -21.43
CA LYS A 94 -12.31 -9.54 -22.40
C LYS A 94 -13.33 -8.43 -22.10
N ARG A 95 -12.88 -7.19 -21.97
CA ARG A 95 -13.76 -6.04 -21.77
C ARG A 95 -14.76 -5.83 -22.90
N SER A 96 -14.40 -6.20 -24.12
CA SER A 96 -15.31 -6.16 -25.28
C SER A 96 -16.50 -7.11 -25.16
N TRP A 97 -16.49 -8.06 -24.22
CA TRP A 97 -17.59 -8.98 -23.96
C TRP A 97 -18.67 -8.37 -23.04
N VAL A 98 -18.37 -7.32 -22.33
CA VAL A 98 -19.37 -6.57 -21.57
C VAL A 98 -20.15 -5.69 -22.55
N LYS A 99 -21.15 -6.29 -23.20
CA LYS A 99 -22.11 -5.60 -24.07
C LYS A 99 -23.43 -5.48 -23.34
N ASP A 100 -24.10 -4.34 -23.48
CA ASP A 100 -25.44 -4.09 -22.95
C ASP A 100 -25.62 -4.31 -21.44
N GLY A 101 -24.53 -4.23 -20.67
CA GLY A 101 -24.56 -4.42 -19.21
C GLY A 101 -24.84 -5.85 -18.75
N ASN A 102 -24.61 -6.86 -19.60
CA ASN A 102 -24.81 -8.28 -19.28
C ASN A 102 -23.48 -9.02 -19.06
N VAL A 103 -23.54 -10.04 -18.18
CA VAL A 103 -22.41 -10.96 -17.96
C VAL A 103 -22.30 -11.92 -19.15
N HIS A 104 -21.09 -12.10 -19.67
CA HIS A 104 -20.87 -13.03 -20.77
C HIS A 104 -21.02 -14.49 -20.29
N PRO A 105 -21.67 -15.41 -21.06
CA PRO A 105 -21.91 -16.78 -20.62
C PRO A 105 -20.63 -17.56 -20.25
N VAL A 106 -19.50 -17.30 -20.90
CA VAL A 106 -18.21 -17.91 -20.57
C VAL A 106 -17.73 -17.47 -19.18
N ASP A 107 -17.84 -16.20 -18.82
CA ASP A 107 -17.42 -15.71 -17.51
C ASP A 107 -18.36 -16.24 -16.42
N LEU A 108 -19.66 -16.40 -16.72
CA LEU A 108 -20.61 -17.07 -15.83
C LEU A 108 -20.24 -18.55 -15.60
N ALA A 109 -19.93 -19.28 -16.67
CA ALA A 109 -19.51 -20.68 -16.58
C ALA A 109 -18.22 -20.81 -15.76
N LEU A 110 -17.23 -19.94 -16.02
CA LEU A 110 -15.98 -19.90 -15.26
C LEU A 110 -16.22 -19.54 -13.79
N ALA A 111 -17.13 -18.64 -13.46
CA ALA A 111 -17.51 -18.31 -12.08
C ALA A 111 -18.06 -19.54 -11.33
N VAL A 112 -18.94 -20.30 -11.99
CA VAL A 112 -19.45 -21.56 -11.43
C VAL A 112 -18.35 -22.59 -11.26
N ILE A 113 -17.55 -22.83 -12.30
CA ILE A 113 -16.44 -23.80 -12.26
C ILE A 113 -15.44 -23.45 -11.16
N ALA A 114 -15.11 -22.17 -10.98
CA ALA A 114 -14.13 -21.72 -9.99
C ALA A 114 -14.62 -21.88 -8.53
N THR A 115 -15.93 -21.91 -8.30
CA THR A 115 -16.50 -22.16 -6.96
C THR A 115 -16.58 -23.65 -6.60
N ILE A 116 -16.52 -24.56 -7.56
CA ILE A 116 -16.61 -26.01 -7.31
C ILE A 116 -15.50 -26.52 -6.38
N PRO A 117 -14.18 -26.22 -6.60
CA PRO A 117 -13.12 -26.76 -5.76
C PRO A 117 -13.21 -26.39 -4.27
N PRO A 118 -13.41 -25.11 -3.87
CA PRO A 118 -13.57 -24.81 -2.45
C PRO A 118 -14.88 -25.37 -1.87
N ILE A 119 -15.97 -25.46 -2.63
CA ILE A 119 -17.22 -26.13 -2.20
C ILE A 119 -16.97 -27.63 -2.03
N TYR A 120 -16.21 -28.28 -2.91
CA TYR A 120 -15.83 -29.69 -2.76
C TYR A 120 -15.14 -29.93 -1.42
N ILE A 121 -14.24 -29.06 -0.99
CA ILE A 121 -13.59 -29.16 0.33
C ILE A 121 -14.65 -29.07 1.44
N LEU A 122 -15.57 -28.10 1.37
CA LEU A 122 -16.63 -27.92 2.38
C LEU A 122 -17.50 -29.16 2.52
N LEU A 123 -17.93 -29.75 1.41
CA LEU A 123 -18.80 -30.93 1.41
C LEU A 123 -18.08 -32.21 1.88
N ASN A 124 -16.79 -32.33 1.61
CA ASN A 124 -15.99 -33.50 1.95
C ASN A 124 -15.06 -33.26 3.15
N TYR A 125 -15.25 -32.17 3.91
CA TYR A 125 -14.31 -31.70 4.94
C TYR A 125 -13.93 -32.81 5.94
N HIS A 126 -14.91 -33.49 6.49
CA HIS A 126 -14.69 -34.57 7.46
C HIS A 126 -13.90 -35.76 6.87
N GLN A 127 -14.19 -36.13 5.63
CA GLN A 127 -13.49 -37.22 4.95
C GLN A 127 -12.04 -36.85 4.62
N LEU A 128 -11.80 -35.57 4.21
CA LEU A 128 -10.47 -35.05 3.93
C LEU A 128 -9.58 -35.04 5.18
N ILE A 129 -10.12 -34.72 6.34
CA ILE A 129 -9.39 -34.80 7.62
C ILE A 129 -9.02 -36.25 7.94
N LEU A 130 -9.96 -37.20 7.84
CA LEU A 130 -9.71 -38.60 8.16
C LEU A 130 -8.65 -39.25 7.28
N ARG A 131 -8.48 -38.77 6.04
CA ARG A 131 -7.49 -39.28 5.09
C ARG A 131 -6.36 -38.28 4.82
N ALA A 132 -6.02 -37.41 5.80
CA ALA A 132 -4.98 -36.41 5.64
C ALA A 132 -3.68 -37.03 5.12
N GLY A 133 -3.10 -36.38 4.10
CA GLY A 133 -1.88 -36.86 3.42
C GLY A 133 -2.10 -37.83 2.24
N THR A 134 -3.32 -38.36 2.04
CA THR A 134 -3.66 -39.18 0.87
C THR A 134 -4.54 -38.41 -0.10
N VAL A 135 -4.10 -38.33 -1.36
CA VAL A 135 -4.81 -37.59 -2.41
C VAL A 135 -5.42 -38.60 -3.37
N THR A 136 -6.74 -38.66 -3.44
CA THR A 136 -7.46 -39.47 -4.42
C THR A 136 -7.42 -38.82 -5.82
N PRO A 137 -7.71 -39.54 -6.92
CA PRO A 137 -7.78 -38.94 -8.25
C PRO A 137 -8.79 -37.79 -8.33
N ALA A 138 -9.91 -37.86 -7.60
CA ALA A 138 -10.90 -36.78 -7.52
C ALA A 138 -10.33 -35.56 -6.81
N ASP A 139 -9.62 -35.74 -5.69
CA ASP A 139 -8.93 -34.66 -4.98
C ASP A 139 -7.88 -34.02 -5.88
N ALA A 140 -7.08 -34.84 -6.58
CA ALA A 140 -6.06 -34.34 -7.50
C ALA A 140 -6.68 -33.46 -8.59
N PHE A 141 -7.77 -33.91 -9.20
CA PHE A 141 -8.49 -33.14 -10.22
C PHE A 141 -9.05 -31.82 -9.64
N MET A 142 -9.74 -31.87 -8.52
CA MET A 142 -10.32 -30.69 -7.88
C MET A 142 -9.26 -29.69 -7.41
N GLY A 143 -8.15 -30.18 -6.87
CA GLY A 143 -7.07 -29.30 -6.43
C GLY A 143 -6.32 -28.66 -7.59
N VAL A 144 -6.04 -29.38 -8.70
CA VAL A 144 -5.48 -28.78 -9.91
C VAL A 144 -6.43 -27.72 -10.47
N LEU A 145 -7.72 -28.04 -10.57
CA LEU A 145 -8.73 -27.10 -11.03
C LEU A 145 -8.75 -25.84 -10.15
N GLY A 146 -8.73 -26.00 -8.83
CA GLY A 146 -8.73 -24.89 -7.87
C GLY A 146 -7.49 -23.99 -8.03
N ILE A 147 -6.30 -24.58 -8.13
CA ILE A 147 -5.04 -23.85 -8.35
C ILE A 147 -5.10 -23.07 -9.67
N VAL A 148 -5.53 -23.69 -10.76
CA VAL A 148 -5.65 -23.03 -12.07
C VAL A 148 -6.66 -21.87 -12.02
N MET A 149 -7.80 -22.07 -11.34
CA MET A 149 -8.81 -21.03 -11.22
C MET A 149 -8.31 -19.85 -10.35
N VAL A 150 -7.55 -20.09 -9.29
CA VAL A 150 -6.92 -19.01 -8.51
C VAL A 150 -5.88 -18.24 -9.34
N ILE A 151 -5.06 -18.94 -10.14
CA ILE A 151 -4.07 -18.29 -11.02
C ILE A 151 -4.77 -17.42 -12.08
N GLU A 152 -5.84 -17.91 -12.69
CA GLU A 152 -6.61 -17.13 -13.68
C GLU A 152 -7.34 -15.95 -13.00
N ALA A 153 -7.88 -16.12 -11.80
CA ALA A 153 -8.44 -15.02 -11.03
C ALA A 153 -7.37 -13.95 -10.70
N ALA A 154 -6.16 -14.38 -10.33
CA ALA A 154 -5.03 -13.48 -10.08
C ALA A 154 -4.64 -12.69 -11.34
N ARG A 155 -4.63 -13.34 -12.51
CA ARG A 155 -4.39 -12.67 -13.80
C ARG A 155 -5.40 -11.56 -14.08
N ARG A 156 -6.67 -11.79 -13.71
CA ARG A 156 -7.77 -10.86 -13.99
C ARG A 156 -7.76 -9.63 -13.10
N ILE A 157 -7.60 -9.81 -11.78
CA ILE A 157 -7.77 -8.72 -10.81
C ILE A 157 -6.44 -8.14 -10.31
N VAL A 158 -5.40 -8.97 -10.14
CA VAL A 158 -4.09 -8.54 -9.63
C VAL A 158 -3.15 -8.20 -10.80
N GLY A 159 -3.07 -9.08 -11.78
CA GLY A 159 -2.29 -8.87 -12.99
C GLY A 159 -1.22 -9.93 -13.23
N LEU A 160 -0.46 -9.75 -14.32
CA LEU A 160 0.55 -10.71 -14.77
C LEU A 160 1.75 -10.89 -13.83
N PRO A 161 2.27 -9.85 -13.13
CA PRO A 161 3.48 -10.03 -12.32
C PRO A 161 3.36 -11.15 -11.30
N ILE A 162 2.28 -11.16 -10.51
CA ILE A 162 2.08 -12.21 -9.50
C ILE A 162 1.88 -13.59 -10.14
N VAL A 163 1.23 -13.67 -11.29
CA VAL A 163 1.04 -14.93 -12.01
C VAL A 163 2.38 -15.51 -12.44
N ILE A 164 3.27 -14.66 -12.96
CA ILE A 164 4.63 -15.08 -13.37
C ILE A 164 5.39 -15.62 -12.15
N VAL A 165 5.32 -14.95 -11.02
CA VAL A 165 5.97 -15.39 -9.79
C VAL A 165 5.39 -16.71 -9.30
N VAL A 166 4.06 -16.85 -9.24
CA VAL A 166 3.40 -18.12 -8.86
C VAL A 166 3.80 -19.26 -9.78
N LEU A 167 3.76 -19.05 -11.11
CA LEU A 167 4.15 -20.07 -12.09
C LEU A 167 5.64 -20.44 -11.96
N ALA A 168 6.52 -19.47 -11.70
CA ALA A 168 7.94 -19.72 -11.47
C ALA A 168 8.16 -20.61 -10.23
N PHE A 169 7.46 -20.34 -9.12
CA PHE A 169 7.55 -21.17 -7.92
C PHE A 169 6.93 -22.54 -8.11
N LEU A 170 5.79 -22.66 -8.81
CA LEU A 170 5.22 -23.96 -9.16
C LEU A 170 6.19 -24.78 -10.05
N ALA A 171 6.76 -24.15 -11.07
CA ALA A 171 7.78 -24.79 -11.92
C ALA A 171 9.01 -25.20 -11.08
N TYR A 172 9.49 -24.33 -10.18
CA TYR A 172 10.56 -24.68 -9.26
C TYR A 172 10.19 -25.91 -8.40
N GLY A 173 8.98 -25.97 -7.87
CA GLY A 173 8.49 -27.11 -7.10
C GLY A 173 8.54 -28.43 -7.90
N PHE A 174 8.18 -28.41 -9.19
CA PHE A 174 8.23 -29.60 -10.05
C PHE A 174 9.65 -29.94 -10.49
N PHE A 175 10.40 -28.94 -10.97
CA PHE A 175 11.70 -29.14 -11.63
C PHE A 175 12.89 -29.01 -10.69
N GLY A 176 12.69 -29.11 -9.38
CA GLY A 176 13.74 -28.94 -8.37
C GLY A 176 14.98 -29.84 -8.54
N ARG A 177 14.84 -31.01 -9.19
CA ARG A 177 15.96 -31.92 -9.49
C ARG A 177 16.95 -31.33 -10.50
N TYR A 178 16.48 -30.44 -11.36
CA TYR A 178 17.27 -29.84 -12.43
C TYR A 178 17.85 -28.49 -12.03
N MET A 179 17.58 -28.02 -10.79
CA MET A 179 18.09 -26.74 -10.32
C MET A 179 19.58 -26.83 -9.93
N PRO A 180 20.37 -25.77 -10.20
CA PRO A 180 21.80 -25.77 -9.90
C PRO A 180 22.09 -25.61 -8.41
N GLY A 181 23.16 -26.28 -7.94
CA GLY A 181 23.78 -26.07 -6.63
C GLY A 181 22.82 -26.11 -5.44
N PRO A 182 22.82 -25.09 -4.58
CA PRO A 182 22.02 -25.05 -3.35
C PRO A 182 20.51 -25.09 -3.60
N LEU A 183 20.04 -24.66 -4.78
CA LEU A 183 18.62 -24.63 -5.14
C LEU A 183 18.06 -26.01 -5.47
N ALA A 184 18.89 -27.04 -5.67
CA ALA A 184 18.45 -28.39 -5.98
C ALA A 184 17.61 -29.00 -4.85
N HIS A 185 16.51 -29.70 -5.23
CA HIS A 185 15.67 -30.48 -4.32
C HIS A 185 15.01 -31.65 -5.07
N ARG A 186 14.34 -32.55 -4.34
CA ARG A 186 13.79 -33.80 -4.91
C ARG A 186 12.76 -33.63 -6.02
N GLY A 187 12.18 -32.42 -6.17
CA GLY A 187 10.98 -32.17 -6.97
C GLY A 187 9.72 -32.70 -6.28
N LEU A 188 8.59 -32.13 -6.59
CA LEU A 188 7.28 -32.54 -6.06
C LEU A 188 6.47 -33.23 -7.15
N THR A 189 5.75 -34.28 -6.80
CA THR A 189 4.74 -34.87 -7.66
C THR A 189 3.47 -34.01 -7.66
N ILE A 190 2.60 -34.18 -8.67
CA ILE A 190 1.31 -33.45 -8.74
C ILE A 190 0.51 -33.68 -7.47
N ASN A 191 0.38 -34.94 -6.98
CA ASN A 191 -0.38 -35.24 -5.76
C ASN A 191 0.20 -34.57 -4.52
N GLN A 192 1.54 -34.52 -4.40
CA GLN A 192 2.20 -33.84 -3.29
C GLN A 192 1.98 -32.32 -3.34
N MET A 193 2.05 -31.75 -4.53
CA MET A 193 1.86 -30.32 -4.71
C MET A 193 0.41 -29.91 -4.44
N VAL A 194 -0.55 -30.62 -5.04
CA VAL A 194 -1.98 -30.37 -4.85
C VAL A 194 -2.40 -30.62 -3.41
N GLY A 195 -1.97 -31.75 -2.83
CA GLY A 195 -2.27 -32.07 -1.44
C GLY A 195 -1.81 -30.99 -0.48
N HIS A 196 -0.60 -30.45 -0.69
CA HIS A 196 -0.04 -29.40 0.14
C HIS A 196 -0.65 -28.02 -0.14
N LEU A 197 -0.80 -27.64 -1.40
CA LEU A 197 -1.25 -26.27 -1.76
C LEU A 197 -2.75 -26.05 -1.63
N PHE A 198 -3.58 -27.09 -1.81
CA PHE A 198 -5.02 -26.90 -1.89
C PHE A 198 -5.81 -27.59 -0.77
N PHE A 199 -5.28 -28.63 -0.14
CA PHE A 199 -5.98 -29.38 0.92
C PHE A 199 -5.38 -29.19 2.31
N THR A 200 -4.45 -28.28 2.48
CA THR A 200 -3.91 -27.88 3.79
C THR A 200 -3.99 -26.37 4.00
N THR A 201 -3.76 -25.95 5.22
CA THR A 201 -3.65 -24.53 5.60
C THR A 201 -2.26 -23.93 5.34
N GLU A 202 -1.46 -24.53 4.46
CA GLU A 202 -0.11 -24.07 4.13
C GLU A 202 0.04 -23.57 2.68
N GLY A 203 -1.02 -23.64 1.89
CA GLY A 203 -1.06 -23.17 0.50
C GLY A 203 -2.07 -22.04 0.29
N VAL A 204 -3.00 -22.25 -0.66
CA VAL A 204 -4.09 -21.31 -0.98
C VAL A 204 -4.85 -20.88 0.27
N PHE A 205 -5.12 -21.82 1.15
CA PHE A 205 -5.81 -21.59 2.42
C PHE A 205 -4.83 -21.35 3.59
N GLY A 206 -3.66 -20.79 3.31
CA GLY A 206 -2.61 -20.49 4.29
C GLY A 206 -2.91 -19.29 5.19
N ILE A 207 -1.88 -18.84 5.92
CA ILE A 207 -1.96 -17.69 6.82
C ILE A 207 -2.52 -16.44 6.10
N PRO A 208 -2.08 -16.07 4.88
CA PRO A 208 -2.62 -14.89 4.21
C PRO A 208 -4.13 -14.94 3.98
N MET A 209 -4.65 -16.10 3.57
CA MET A 209 -6.09 -16.29 3.41
C MET A 209 -6.82 -16.23 4.75
N GLY A 210 -6.22 -16.74 5.83
CA GLY A 210 -6.75 -16.64 7.18
C GLY A 210 -6.96 -15.20 7.60
N VAL A 211 -5.94 -14.37 7.43
CA VAL A 211 -5.96 -12.93 7.74
C VAL A 211 -6.97 -12.20 6.86
N SER A 212 -7.03 -12.53 5.56
CA SER A 212 -8.03 -11.98 4.62
C SER A 212 -9.46 -12.29 5.05
N SER A 213 -9.72 -13.53 5.46
CA SER A 213 -11.06 -14.03 5.82
C SER A 213 -11.53 -13.63 7.24
N THR A 214 -10.72 -12.91 7.98
CA THR A 214 -11.05 -12.46 9.34
C THR A 214 -11.09 -10.94 9.41
N PHE A 215 -9.96 -10.30 9.63
CA PHE A 215 -9.96 -8.88 9.93
C PHE A 215 -9.66 -7.96 8.73
N ILE A 216 -8.89 -8.40 7.71
CA ILE A 216 -8.63 -7.52 6.54
C ILE A 216 -9.94 -7.13 5.86
N PHE A 217 -10.82 -8.10 5.59
CA PHE A 217 -12.11 -7.82 4.99
C PHE A 217 -12.92 -6.80 5.79
N LEU A 218 -12.96 -6.93 7.11
CA LEU A 218 -13.70 -6.02 7.99
C LEU A 218 -13.08 -4.61 7.99
N PHE A 219 -11.76 -4.49 7.91
CA PHE A 219 -11.12 -3.19 7.78
C PHE A 219 -11.35 -2.53 6.42
N ILE A 220 -11.40 -3.31 5.34
CA ILE A 220 -11.77 -2.80 4.01
C ILE A 220 -13.23 -2.34 4.00
N LEU A 221 -14.11 -3.11 4.62
CA LEU A 221 -15.51 -2.76 4.79
C LEU A 221 -15.66 -1.47 5.63
N PHE A 222 -14.92 -1.34 6.73
CA PHE A 222 -14.85 -0.12 7.53
C PHE A 222 -14.38 1.08 6.69
N GLY A 223 -13.32 0.92 5.89
CA GLY A 223 -12.83 1.94 4.96
C GLY A 223 -13.89 2.40 3.96
N ALA A 224 -14.68 1.45 3.41
CA ALA A 224 -15.77 1.75 2.49
C ALA A 224 -16.88 2.60 3.14
N TYR A 225 -17.20 2.34 4.43
CA TYR A 225 -18.13 3.19 5.17
C TYR A 225 -17.56 4.56 5.46
N LEU A 226 -16.28 4.65 5.87
CA LEU A 226 -15.62 5.94 6.11
C LEU A 226 -15.57 6.81 4.86
N GLU A 227 -15.26 6.23 3.71
CA GLU A 227 -15.28 6.96 2.42
C GLU A 227 -16.65 7.57 2.14
N LYS A 228 -17.73 6.83 2.41
CA LYS A 228 -19.11 7.30 2.24
C LYS A 228 -19.49 8.46 3.17
N THR A 229 -18.84 8.60 4.35
CA THR A 229 -19.10 9.72 5.27
C THR A 229 -18.56 11.06 4.77
N GLY A 230 -17.69 11.06 3.74
CA GLY A 230 -17.00 12.27 3.27
C GLY A 230 -15.70 12.57 4.02
N LEU A 231 -15.17 11.63 4.79
CA LEU A 231 -13.95 11.79 5.59
C LEU A 231 -12.74 12.22 4.74
N GLY A 232 -12.65 11.77 3.48
CA GLY A 232 -11.57 12.18 2.56
C GLY A 232 -11.54 13.70 2.32
N LYS A 233 -12.72 14.33 2.13
CA LYS A 233 -12.83 15.79 1.99
C LYS A 233 -12.41 16.50 3.30
N PHE A 234 -12.88 16.02 4.44
CA PHE A 234 -12.51 16.53 5.75
C PHE A 234 -10.97 16.55 5.96
N PHE A 235 -10.27 15.51 5.52
CA PHE A 235 -8.81 15.46 5.58
C PHE A 235 -8.13 16.51 4.69
N ILE A 236 -8.66 16.73 3.49
CA ILE A 236 -8.16 17.77 2.58
C ILE A 236 -8.40 19.16 3.19
N ASP A 237 -9.58 19.40 3.76
CA ASP A 237 -9.94 20.69 4.37
C ASP A 237 -9.08 20.98 5.61
N ILE A 238 -8.82 19.98 6.47
CA ILE A 238 -7.86 20.10 7.59
C ILE A 238 -6.46 20.41 7.06
N ALA A 239 -5.97 19.66 6.07
CA ALA A 239 -4.64 19.88 5.51
C ALA A 239 -4.50 21.29 4.91
N ASN A 240 -5.55 21.79 4.23
CA ASN A 240 -5.60 23.17 3.74
C ASN A 240 -5.53 24.21 4.85
N ALA A 241 -6.29 24.03 5.93
CA ALA A 241 -6.26 24.95 7.06
C ALA A 241 -4.90 24.97 7.76
N LEU A 242 -4.22 23.82 7.84
CA LEU A 242 -2.91 23.69 8.51
C LEU A 242 -1.75 24.24 7.69
N ALA A 243 -1.69 23.93 6.39
CA ALA A 243 -0.50 24.14 5.58
C ALA A 243 -0.74 24.92 4.28
N GLY A 244 -1.98 25.15 3.86
CA GLY A 244 -2.32 25.78 2.58
C GLY A 244 -1.75 27.17 2.39
N TRP A 245 -1.62 27.96 3.48
CA TRP A 245 -1.08 29.32 3.47
C TRP A 245 0.45 29.41 3.35
N ALA A 246 1.16 28.32 3.64
CA ALA A 246 2.62 28.32 3.66
C ALA A 246 3.19 28.29 2.25
N SER A 247 4.45 28.74 2.08
CA SER A 247 5.17 28.58 0.81
C SER A 247 5.07 27.13 0.32
N GLY A 248 4.61 26.94 -0.92
CA GLY A 248 4.33 25.61 -1.45
C GLY A 248 3.11 24.92 -0.85
N GLY A 249 2.15 25.70 -0.34
CA GLY A 249 0.97 25.24 0.38
C GLY A 249 0.28 24.03 -0.23
N PRO A 250 -0.16 24.02 -1.50
CA PRO A 250 -0.86 22.89 -2.11
C PRO A 250 -0.09 21.57 -2.10
N ALA A 251 1.22 21.61 -2.30
CA ALA A 251 2.03 20.41 -2.23
C ALA A 251 2.17 19.89 -0.78
N LYS A 252 2.24 20.77 0.21
CA LYS A 252 2.21 20.41 1.63
C LYS A 252 0.84 19.85 2.04
N VAL A 253 -0.24 20.43 1.49
CA VAL A 253 -1.60 19.92 1.66
C VAL A 253 -1.70 18.49 1.10
N ALA A 254 -1.14 18.24 -0.08
CA ALA A 254 -1.09 16.90 -0.65
C ALA A 254 -0.38 15.91 0.29
N VAL A 255 0.77 16.27 0.85
CA VAL A 255 1.51 15.42 1.80
C VAL A 255 0.69 15.11 3.06
N ILE A 256 0.09 16.12 3.67
CA ILE A 256 -0.69 15.95 4.92
C ILE A 256 -2.00 15.18 4.65
N SER A 257 -2.74 15.55 3.60
CA SER A 257 -4.00 14.86 3.25
C SER A 257 -3.78 13.41 2.87
N SER A 258 -2.72 13.11 2.10
CA SER A 258 -2.37 11.72 1.75
C SER A 258 -1.89 10.93 2.96
N ALA A 259 -1.19 11.56 3.93
CA ALA A 259 -0.85 10.91 5.20
C ALA A 259 -2.11 10.50 5.97
N LEU A 260 -3.07 11.41 6.10
CA LEU A 260 -4.33 11.14 6.80
C LEU A 260 -5.18 10.11 6.04
N GLN A 261 -5.29 10.23 4.72
CA GLN A 261 -6.08 9.33 3.89
C GLN A 261 -5.46 7.92 3.82
N GLY A 262 -4.12 7.85 3.83
CA GLY A 262 -3.36 6.60 3.89
C GLY A 262 -3.63 5.78 5.14
N THR A 263 -3.98 6.42 6.28
CA THR A 263 -4.39 5.71 7.49
C THR A 263 -5.59 4.78 7.27
N ILE A 264 -6.32 4.94 6.17
CA ILE A 264 -7.55 4.22 5.87
C ILE A 264 -7.44 3.38 4.60
N SER A 265 -6.90 3.95 3.50
CA SER A 265 -6.94 3.33 2.18
C SER A 265 -6.01 2.14 2.01
N GLY A 266 -4.80 2.20 2.61
CA GLY A 266 -3.80 1.14 2.51
C GLY A 266 -3.30 0.82 1.09
N SER A 267 -3.68 1.60 0.06
CA SER A 267 -3.25 1.45 -1.33
C SER A 267 -2.70 2.77 -1.86
N SER A 268 -1.45 2.75 -2.37
CA SER A 268 -0.78 3.91 -2.95
C SER A 268 -1.53 4.46 -4.15
N VAL A 269 -1.95 3.60 -5.08
CA VAL A 269 -2.63 3.99 -6.32
C VAL A 269 -4.03 4.54 -6.03
N ALA A 270 -4.81 3.88 -5.16
CA ALA A 270 -6.13 4.36 -4.75
C ALA A 270 -6.04 5.72 -4.06
N ASN A 271 -5.02 5.93 -3.21
CA ASN A 271 -4.78 7.20 -2.54
C ASN A 271 -4.41 8.32 -3.55
N VAL A 272 -3.52 8.04 -4.53
CA VAL A 272 -3.20 8.98 -5.62
C VAL A 272 -4.44 9.36 -6.42
N VAL A 273 -5.33 8.42 -6.72
CA VAL A 273 -6.56 8.71 -7.47
C VAL A 273 -7.53 9.55 -6.63
N GLY A 274 -7.67 9.23 -5.34
CA GLY A 274 -8.58 9.91 -4.41
C GLY A 274 -8.15 11.35 -4.14
N SER A 275 -6.98 11.56 -3.51
CA SER A 275 -6.49 12.89 -3.15
C SER A 275 -5.92 13.66 -4.34
N GLY A 276 -5.20 12.98 -5.23
CA GLY A 276 -4.50 13.60 -6.36
C GLY A 276 -5.42 14.23 -7.39
N SER A 277 -6.66 13.76 -7.51
CA SER A 277 -7.68 14.41 -8.37
C SER A 277 -7.96 15.86 -7.97
N PHE A 278 -7.75 16.21 -6.69
CA PHE A 278 -7.92 17.57 -6.14
C PHE A 278 -6.58 18.29 -5.99
N THR A 279 -5.58 17.63 -5.42
CA THR A 279 -4.29 18.26 -5.05
C THR A 279 -3.41 18.54 -6.25
N ILE A 280 -3.34 17.66 -7.25
CA ILE A 280 -2.51 17.85 -8.45
C ILE A 280 -2.98 19.07 -9.28
N PRO A 281 -4.28 19.26 -9.61
CA PRO A 281 -4.73 20.48 -10.27
C PRO A 281 -4.43 21.75 -9.46
N MET A 282 -4.55 21.70 -8.13
CA MET A 282 -4.24 22.82 -7.25
C MET A 282 -2.75 23.18 -7.30
N MET A 283 -1.85 22.19 -7.25
CA MET A 283 -0.41 22.41 -7.41
C MET A 283 -0.07 23.03 -8.75
N LYS A 284 -0.67 22.53 -9.85
CA LYS A 284 -0.44 23.06 -11.20
C LYS A 284 -0.89 24.51 -11.34
N LYS A 285 -2.02 24.89 -10.75
CA LYS A 285 -2.51 26.30 -10.76
C LYS A 285 -1.55 27.27 -10.09
N LEU A 286 -0.79 26.82 -9.08
CA LEU A 286 0.20 27.64 -8.38
C LEU A 286 1.61 27.52 -8.95
N GLY A 287 1.77 26.96 -10.15
CA GLY A 287 3.02 26.99 -10.92
C GLY A 287 3.93 25.77 -10.74
N TYR A 288 3.48 24.72 -10.04
CA TYR A 288 4.26 23.49 -9.99
C TYR A 288 4.35 22.82 -11.35
N HIS A 289 5.55 22.35 -11.70
CA HIS A 289 5.74 21.55 -12.90
C HIS A 289 4.94 20.24 -12.83
N LYS A 290 4.29 19.87 -13.94
CA LYS A 290 3.38 18.70 -13.99
C LYS A 290 4.00 17.38 -13.50
N ASN A 291 5.27 17.11 -13.85
CA ASN A 291 5.96 15.90 -13.40
C ASN A 291 6.21 15.92 -11.88
N PHE A 292 6.47 17.10 -11.32
CA PHE A 292 6.71 17.24 -9.88
C PHE A 292 5.40 17.16 -9.09
N ALA A 293 4.32 17.78 -9.58
CA ALA A 293 3.00 17.69 -8.93
C ALA A 293 2.51 16.23 -8.85
N GLY A 294 2.66 15.45 -9.94
CA GLY A 294 2.36 14.01 -9.91
C GLY A 294 3.28 13.23 -8.97
N ALA A 295 4.55 13.62 -8.87
CA ALA A 295 5.53 12.98 -8.01
C ALA A 295 5.28 13.23 -6.52
N VAL A 296 4.87 14.44 -6.13
CA VAL A 296 4.49 14.77 -4.74
C VAL A 296 3.37 13.87 -4.28
N GLU A 297 2.31 13.78 -5.08
CA GLU A 297 1.16 12.96 -4.75
C GLU A 297 1.52 11.46 -4.67
N ALA A 298 2.31 10.97 -5.65
CA ALA A 298 2.75 9.57 -5.65
C ALA A 298 3.61 9.24 -4.43
N ALA A 299 4.58 10.08 -4.07
CA ALA A 299 5.40 9.88 -2.89
C ALA A 299 4.57 9.94 -1.60
N ALA A 300 3.70 10.94 -1.44
CA ALA A 300 2.85 11.07 -0.27
C ALA A 300 1.88 9.89 -0.13
N SER A 301 1.23 9.48 -1.21
CA SER A 301 0.28 8.36 -1.22
C SER A 301 0.94 7.02 -0.93
N THR A 302 2.16 6.80 -1.40
CA THR A 302 2.95 5.60 -1.09
C THR A 302 3.27 5.52 0.40
N GLY A 303 3.62 6.64 1.03
CA GLY A 303 3.80 6.71 2.48
C GLY A 303 2.54 6.42 3.28
N GLY A 304 1.37 6.62 2.71
CA GLY A 304 0.09 6.27 3.34
C GLY A 304 -0.01 4.80 3.77
N GLN A 305 0.62 3.89 3.02
CA GLN A 305 0.70 2.47 3.37
C GLN A 305 1.54 2.18 4.62
N LEU A 306 2.38 3.14 5.04
CA LEU A 306 3.21 3.06 6.25
C LEU A 306 2.53 3.70 7.45
N MET A 307 1.48 4.50 7.24
CA MET A 307 0.89 5.35 8.27
C MET A 307 -0.13 4.59 9.13
N PRO A 308 0.13 4.44 10.44
CA PRO A 308 -0.85 3.86 11.37
C PRO A 308 -2.16 4.68 11.41
N PRO A 309 -3.31 4.08 11.82
CA PRO A 309 -3.43 2.78 12.46
C PRO A 309 -3.69 1.59 11.53
N ILE A 310 -4.10 1.76 10.27
CA ILE A 310 -4.51 0.63 9.43
C ILE A 310 -3.34 0.13 8.57
N MET A 311 -2.52 1.02 8.00
CA MET A 311 -1.29 0.68 7.26
C MET A 311 -1.50 -0.28 6.06
N GLY A 312 -2.75 -0.49 5.65
CA GLY A 312 -3.10 -1.51 4.66
C GLY A 312 -3.05 -2.95 5.17
N ALA A 313 -3.44 -3.88 4.30
CA ALA A 313 -3.58 -5.29 4.63
C ALA A 313 -2.25 -5.98 5.04
N ALA A 314 -1.11 -5.48 4.55
CA ALA A 314 0.20 -6.07 4.80
C ALA A 314 0.64 -5.99 6.28
N ALA A 315 0.25 -4.95 7.01
CA ALA A 315 0.59 -4.81 8.42
C ALA A 315 -0.11 -5.86 9.31
N PHE A 316 -1.31 -6.27 8.94
CA PHE A 316 -2.01 -7.37 9.62
C PHE A 316 -1.31 -8.71 9.39
N LEU A 317 -0.84 -8.94 8.16
CA LEU A 317 -0.02 -10.12 7.84
C LEU A 317 1.31 -10.10 8.59
N MET A 318 1.91 -8.91 8.76
CA MET A 318 3.13 -8.76 9.54
C MET A 318 2.93 -9.19 10.99
N ALA A 319 1.83 -8.77 11.63
CA ALA A 319 1.51 -9.18 13.00
C ALA A 319 1.42 -10.71 13.14
N GLU A 320 0.79 -11.39 12.18
CA GLU A 320 0.69 -12.85 12.16
C GLU A 320 2.04 -13.53 11.88
N PHE A 321 2.82 -13.05 10.92
CA PHE A 321 4.11 -13.66 10.57
C PHE A 321 5.16 -13.49 11.66
N VAL A 322 5.14 -12.34 12.34
CA VAL A 322 6.02 -12.05 13.47
C VAL A 322 5.47 -12.64 14.78
N ASN A 323 4.21 -13.05 14.79
CA ASN A 323 3.47 -13.59 15.96
C ASN A 323 3.46 -12.60 17.14
N ILE A 324 3.09 -11.34 16.86
CA ILE A 324 2.93 -10.30 17.87
C ILE A 324 1.54 -9.63 17.75
N PRO A 325 1.01 -9.03 18.83
CA PRO A 325 -0.21 -8.25 18.75
C PRO A 325 -0.10 -7.14 17.70
N TYR A 326 -1.17 -6.92 16.93
CA TYR A 326 -1.21 -5.88 15.90
C TYR A 326 -0.80 -4.49 16.41
N MET A 327 -1.19 -4.16 17.65
CA MET A 327 -0.85 -2.87 18.26
C MET A 327 0.66 -2.66 18.44
N GLU A 328 1.45 -3.72 18.57
CA GLU A 328 2.92 -3.62 18.63
C GLU A 328 3.50 -3.24 17.25
N VAL A 329 2.94 -3.78 16.15
CA VAL A 329 3.29 -3.35 14.79
C VAL A 329 2.93 -1.88 14.58
N VAL A 330 1.73 -1.46 15.03
CA VAL A 330 1.27 -0.06 14.98
C VAL A 330 2.23 0.87 15.70
N LYS A 331 2.59 0.55 16.95
CA LYS A 331 3.54 1.36 17.74
C LYS A 331 4.90 1.48 17.06
N ALA A 332 5.44 0.37 16.56
CA ALA A 332 6.73 0.34 15.88
C ALA A 332 6.73 1.17 14.58
N ALA A 333 5.61 1.24 13.89
CA ALA A 333 5.49 1.97 12.62
C ALA A 333 5.36 3.49 12.79
N ILE A 334 4.96 4.02 13.97
CA ILE A 334 4.68 5.45 14.16
C ILE A 334 5.88 6.31 13.82
N VAL A 335 7.03 6.05 14.45
CA VAL A 335 8.22 6.89 14.26
C VAL A 335 8.75 6.82 12.84
N PRO A 336 8.94 5.63 12.22
CA PRO A 336 9.33 5.52 10.83
C PRO A 336 8.38 6.23 9.85
N ALA A 337 7.06 6.12 10.06
CA ALA A 337 6.08 6.79 9.21
C ALA A 337 6.16 8.33 9.33
N VAL A 338 6.28 8.84 10.55
CA VAL A 338 6.46 10.29 10.80
C VAL A 338 7.73 10.80 10.13
N LEU A 339 8.84 10.09 10.27
CA LEU A 339 10.11 10.43 9.62
C LEU A 339 9.96 10.48 8.08
N TYR A 340 9.24 9.52 7.51
CA TYR A 340 8.97 9.49 6.08
C TYR A 340 8.21 10.73 5.61
N PHE A 341 7.07 11.03 6.24
CA PHE A 341 6.24 12.17 5.85
C PHE A 341 6.93 13.51 6.07
N ILE A 342 7.73 13.64 7.13
CA ILE A 342 8.55 14.84 7.34
C ILE A 342 9.61 14.96 6.25
N GLY A 343 10.26 13.86 5.84
CA GLY A 343 11.21 13.85 4.73
C GLY A 343 10.60 14.34 3.42
N VAL A 344 9.40 13.83 3.04
CA VAL A 344 8.66 14.28 1.86
C VAL A 344 8.24 15.75 2.00
N PHE A 345 7.74 16.14 3.16
CA PHE A 345 7.31 17.53 3.46
C PHE A 345 8.47 18.52 3.33
N LEU A 346 9.66 18.17 3.83
CA LEU A 346 10.87 18.97 3.70
C LEU A 346 11.31 19.07 2.23
N GLY A 347 11.28 17.97 1.48
CA GLY A 347 11.58 17.97 0.06
C GLY A 347 10.68 18.93 -0.72
N VAL A 348 9.37 18.85 -0.46
CA VAL A 348 8.38 19.79 -1.05
C VAL A 348 8.63 21.23 -0.60
N HIS A 349 8.99 21.45 0.66
CA HIS A 349 9.29 22.80 1.18
C HIS A 349 10.50 23.40 0.49
N PHE A 350 11.58 22.65 0.34
CA PHE A 350 12.80 23.14 -0.33
C PHE A 350 12.59 23.41 -1.81
N GLU A 351 11.84 22.56 -2.52
CA GLU A 351 11.51 22.82 -3.93
C GLU A 351 10.66 24.09 -4.07
N ALA A 352 9.64 24.26 -3.21
CA ALA A 352 8.80 25.45 -3.21
C ALA A 352 9.61 26.74 -2.95
N LYS A 353 10.59 26.68 -2.05
CA LYS A 353 11.50 27.81 -1.77
C LYS A 353 12.45 28.08 -2.93
N LYS A 354 12.96 27.04 -3.56
CA LYS A 354 13.86 27.12 -4.72
C LYS A 354 13.19 27.81 -5.92
N ASP A 355 11.90 27.51 -6.14
CA ASP A 355 11.11 28.02 -7.26
C ASP A 355 10.22 29.22 -6.88
N ASN A 356 10.35 29.76 -5.65
CA ASN A 356 9.59 30.89 -5.10
C ASN A 356 8.06 30.70 -5.17
N LEU A 357 7.57 29.46 -5.01
CA LEU A 357 6.16 29.14 -5.05
C LEU A 357 5.45 29.64 -3.80
N GLN A 358 4.36 30.36 -3.99
CA GLN A 358 3.56 30.93 -2.92
C GLN A 358 2.56 29.90 -2.36
N GLY A 359 1.96 30.19 -1.22
CA GLY A 359 0.80 29.48 -0.69
C GLY A 359 -0.51 30.08 -1.17
N THR A 360 -1.60 29.41 -0.86
CA THR A 360 -2.96 29.94 -1.06
C THR A 360 -3.22 31.09 -0.09
N PRO A 361 -3.80 32.22 -0.53
CA PRO A 361 -4.16 33.32 0.35
C PRO A 361 -5.04 32.85 1.51
N ARG A 362 -4.80 33.36 2.71
CA ARG A 362 -5.56 32.95 3.91
C ARG A 362 -7.07 33.20 3.82
N SER A 363 -7.47 34.18 3.01
CA SER A 363 -8.88 34.49 2.75
C SER A 363 -9.62 33.42 1.96
N GLU A 364 -8.89 32.59 1.20
CA GLU A 364 -9.46 31.51 0.38
C GLU A 364 -9.45 30.16 1.12
N LEU A 365 -8.79 30.09 2.29
CA LEU A 365 -8.68 28.87 3.06
C LEU A 365 -9.87 28.69 3.99
N PRO A 366 -10.36 27.45 4.15
CA PRO A 366 -11.45 27.17 5.06
C PRO A 366 -11.00 27.39 6.52
N PRO A 367 -11.79 28.11 7.35
CA PRO A 367 -11.42 28.39 8.72
C PRO A 367 -11.49 27.12 9.58
N TRP A 368 -10.41 26.85 10.34
CA TRP A 368 -10.26 25.69 11.21
C TRP A 368 -11.48 25.42 12.10
N GLY A 369 -11.98 26.47 12.76
CA GLY A 369 -13.12 26.34 13.68
C GLY A 369 -14.41 25.89 12.99
N LYS A 370 -14.63 26.30 11.73
CA LYS A 370 -15.79 25.87 10.92
C LYS A 370 -15.67 24.39 10.55
N ILE A 371 -14.49 23.96 10.08
CA ILE A 371 -14.23 22.55 9.73
C ILE A 371 -14.49 21.65 10.93
N MET A 372 -13.88 21.97 12.08
CA MET A 372 -14.02 21.15 13.29
C MET A 372 -15.46 21.15 13.81
N LYS A 373 -16.17 22.26 13.70
CA LYS A 373 -17.57 22.34 14.10
C LYS A 373 -18.50 21.55 13.17
N GLU A 374 -18.26 21.57 11.86
CA GLU A 374 -19.16 20.96 10.88
C GLU A 374 -18.81 19.49 10.59
N GLU A 375 -17.55 19.12 10.54
CA GLU A 375 -17.07 17.81 10.07
C GLU A 375 -16.23 17.05 11.11
N GLY A 376 -15.84 17.66 12.23
CA GLY A 376 -14.95 17.04 13.23
C GLY A 376 -15.46 15.72 13.83
N HIS A 377 -16.79 15.50 13.83
CA HIS A 377 -17.39 14.23 14.26
C HIS A 377 -16.98 13.04 13.38
N LEU A 378 -16.55 13.28 12.13
CA LEU A 378 -16.08 12.24 11.22
C LEU A 378 -14.78 11.56 11.66
N ALA A 379 -14.01 12.19 12.56
CA ALA A 379 -12.82 11.59 13.15
C ALA A 379 -13.13 10.56 14.27
N ILE A 380 -14.34 10.57 14.83
CA ILE A 380 -14.72 9.71 15.97
C ILE A 380 -14.50 8.21 15.68
N PRO A 381 -14.87 7.65 14.49
CA PRO A 381 -14.63 6.23 14.21
C PRO A 381 -13.15 5.84 14.24
N LEU A 382 -12.26 6.70 13.77
CA LEU A 382 -10.81 6.46 13.80
C LEU A 382 -10.30 6.46 15.25
N VAL A 383 -10.70 7.44 16.04
CA VAL A 383 -10.35 7.52 17.47
C VAL A 383 -10.89 6.29 18.22
N ALA A 384 -12.10 5.84 17.91
CA ALA A 384 -12.69 4.66 18.51
C ALA A 384 -11.89 3.38 18.19
N ILE A 385 -11.48 3.17 16.95
CA ILE A 385 -10.65 2.02 16.58
C ILE A 385 -9.30 2.06 17.30
N ILE A 386 -8.61 3.21 17.31
CA ILE A 386 -7.33 3.37 18.00
C ILE A 386 -7.50 3.07 19.49
N GLY A 387 -8.54 3.61 20.11
CA GLY A 387 -8.85 3.38 21.52
C GLY A 387 -9.11 1.90 21.83
N LEU A 388 -9.88 1.20 21.01
CA LEU A 388 -10.16 -0.23 21.17
C LEU A 388 -8.90 -1.09 21.00
N LEU A 389 -8.10 -0.82 19.98
CA LEU A 389 -6.83 -1.54 19.76
C LEU A 389 -5.85 -1.28 20.91
N ALA A 390 -5.74 -0.04 21.39
CA ALA A 390 -4.91 0.32 22.53
C ALA A 390 -5.38 -0.32 23.85
N SER A 391 -6.70 -0.57 23.97
CA SER A 391 -7.30 -1.26 25.11
C SER A 391 -7.17 -2.80 25.04
N GLY A 392 -6.47 -3.33 24.01
CA GLY A 392 -6.21 -4.77 23.87
C GLY A 392 -7.32 -5.57 23.18
N TYR A 393 -8.31 -4.91 22.57
CA TYR A 393 -9.30 -5.61 21.75
C TYR A 393 -8.67 -6.15 20.46
N THR A 394 -9.21 -7.27 19.97
CA THR A 394 -8.75 -7.85 18.71
C THR A 394 -9.05 -6.93 17.52
N PRO A 395 -8.21 -6.94 16.46
CA PRO A 395 -8.46 -6.15 15.25
C PRO A 395 -9.86 -6.37 14.66
N MET A 396 -10.38 -7.61 14.72
CA MET A 396 -11.71 -7.96 14.24
C MET A 396 -12.81 -7.20 15.00
N LYS A 397 -12.76 -7.20 16.34
CA LYS A 397 -13.73 -6.47 17.19
C LYS A 397 -13.61 -4.96 17.00
N ALA A 398 -12.38 -4.44 16.88
CA ALA A 398 -12.14 -3.02 16.63
C ALA A 398 -12.72 -2.58 15.28
N ALA A 399 -12.55 -3.37 14.20
CA ALA A 399 -13.11 -3.07 12.90
C ALA A 399 -14.65 -3.07 12.91
N LEU A 400 -15.27 -4.08 13.54
CA LEU A 400 -16.74 -4.15 13.67
C LEU A 400 -17.31 -2.94 14.45
N ALA A 401 -16.69 -2.61 15.58
CA ALA A 401 -17.08 -1.42 16.33
C ALA A 401 -16.89 -0.14 15.48
N GLY A 402 -15.78 -0.07 14.74
CA GLY A 402 -15.53 1.03 13.81
C GLY A 402 -16.61 1.20 12.75
N ILE A 403 -17.11 0.10 12.15
CA ILE A 403 -18.22 0.13 11.19
C ILE A 403 -19.49 0.71 11.86
N ILE A 404 -19.85 0.20 13.03
CA ILE A 404 -21.04 0.66 13.77
C ILE A 404 -20.90 2.14 14.13
N VAL A 405 -19.75 2.53 14.67
CA VAL A 405 -19.47 3.92 15.04
C VAL A 405 -19.48 4.84 13.82
N SER A 406 -18.98 4.38 12.66
CA SER A 406 -19.02 5.16 11.41
C SER A 406 -20.45 5.48 10.97
N ILE A 407 -21.33 4.48 10.99
CA ILE A 407 -22.73 4.67 10.64
C ILE A 407 -23.42 5.57 11.68
N ALA A 408 -23.20 5.33 12.97
CA ALA A 408 -23.79 6.11 14.05
C ALA A 408 -23.35 7.58 14.02
N THR A 409 -22.07 7.85 13.82
CA THR A 409 -21.54 9.22 13.73
C THR A 409 -22.02 9.95 12.48
N ALA A 410 -22.15 9.26 11.34
CA ALA A 410 -22.70 9.84 10.12
C ALA A 410 -24.17 10.30 10.32
N MET A 411 -24.94 9.63 11.19
CA MET A 411 -26.32 10.00 11.49
C MET A 411 -26.45 11.27 12.37
N LEU A 412 -25.38 11.72 13.02
CA LEU A 412 -25.44 12.88 13.92
C LEU A 412 -25.72 14.19 13.19
N ARG A 413 -25.44 14.29 11.90
CA ARG A 413 -25.61 15.51 11.12
C ARG A 413 -26.32 15.29 9.79
N ALA A 414 -27.14 16.25 9.39
CA ALA A 414 -27.90 16.18 8.14
C ALA A 414 -26.99 16.05 6.90
N ASN A 415 -25.84 16.73 6.90
CA ASN A 415 -24.90 16.75 5.76
C ASN A 415 -24.17 15.42 5.53
N THR A 416 -24.07 14.58 6.56
CA THR A 416 -23.33 13.31 6.52
C THR A 416 -24.23 12.11 6.71
N ARG A 417 -25.55 12.34 6.88
CA ARG A 417 -26.53 11.29 7.16
C ARG A 417 -26.58 10.26 6.04
N MET A 418 -26.35 9.01 6.40
CA MET A 418 -26.48 7.87 5.49
C MET A 418 -27.93 7.43 5.38
N THR A 419 -28.38 7.18 4.15
CA THR A 419 -29.64 6.50 3.87
C THR A 419 -29.47 4.99 3.98
N PHE A 420 -30.59 4.23 4.04
CA PHE A 420 -30.52 2.77 4.01
C PHE A 420 -29.77 2.25 2.76
N ASN A 421 -29.97 2.90 1.62
CA ASN A 421 -29.28 2.56 0.38
C ASN A 421 -27.77 2.79 0.50
N ASP A 422 -27.33 3.84 1.20
CA ASP A 422 -25.90 4.09 1.44
C ASP A 422 -25.26 3.01 2.31
N VAL A 423 -26.00 2.51 3.31
CA VAL A 423 -25.52 1.39 4.15
C VAL A 423 -25.38 0.12 3.31
N VAL A 424 -26.36 -0.19 2.46
CA VAL A 424 -26.31 -1.34 1.54
C VAL A 424 -25.18 -1.19 0.52
N ASP A 425 -25.01 0.00 -0.05
CA ASP A 425 -23.90 0.28 -0.96
C ASP A 425 -22.53 0.14 -0.27
N GLY A 426 -22.42 0.48 1.01
CA GLY A 426 -21.22 0.26 1.81
C GLY A 426 -20.84 -1.23 1.87
N LEU A 427 -21.82 -2.12 2.09
CA LEU A 427 -21.61 -3.58 2.04
C LEU A 427 -21.09 -4.04 0.67
N ILE A 428 -21.71 -3.52 -0.41
CA ILE A 428 -21.32 -3.87 -1.78
C ILE A 428 -19.92 -3.36 -2.11
N LYS A 429 -19.61 -2.11 -1.78
CA LYS A 429 -18.28 -1.52 -2.01
C LYS A 429 -17.20 -2.23 -1.21
N GLY A 430 -17.45 -2.55 0.06
CA GLY A 430 -16.52 -3.29 0.90
C GLY A 430 -16.20 -4.67 0.34
N ALA A 431 -17.23 -5.43 -0.07
CA ALA A 431 -17.03 -6.74 -0.70
C ALA A 431 -16.20 -6.63 -2.00
N ARG A 432 -16.50 -5.66 -2.87
CA ARG A 432 -15.74 -5.43 -4.10
C ARG A 432 -14.29 -5.03 -3.82
N GLY A 433 -14.06 -4.13 -2.84
CA GLY A 433 -12.73 -3.68 -2.45
C GLY A 433 -11.84 -4.79 -1.87
N ALA A 434 -12.43 -5.84 -1.32
CA ALA A 434 -11.69 -6.96 -0.75
C ALA A 434 -11.19 -7.98 -1.80
N LEU A 435 -11.73 -7.97 -3.02
CA LEU A 435 -11.47 -9.02 -4.02
C LEU A 435 -10.00 -9.10 -4.43
N GLY A 436 -9.36 -7.95 -4.66
CA GLY A 436 -7.94 -7.89 -5.03
C GLY A 436 -7.05 -8.50 -3.95
N VAL A 437 -7.25 -8.08 -2.72
CA VAL A 437 -6.49 -8.57 -1.55
C VAL A 437 -6.74 -10.06 -1.31
N LEU A 438 -7.97 -10.52 -1.43
CA LEU A 438 -8.35 -11.93 -1.28
C LEU A 438 -7.57 -12.82 -2.27
N ILE A 439 -7.59 -12.49 -3.55
CA ILE A 439 -6.90 -13.28 -4.60
C ILE A 439 -5.39 -13.13 -4.48
N ALA A 440 -4.89 -11.96 -4.09
CA ALA A 440 -3.49 -11.76 -3.79
C ALA A 440 -3.02 -12.67 -2.63
N CYS A 441 -3.82 -12.79 -1.55
CA CYS A 441 -3.56 -13.69 -0.43
C CYS A 441 -3.58 -15.16 -0.84
N ALA A 442 -4.53 -15.58 -1.68
CA ALA A 442 -4.58 -16.94 -2.21
C ALA A 442 -3.32 -17.28 -3.04
N SER A 443 -2.92 -16.36 -3.91
CA SER A 443 -1.74 -16.48 -4.76
C SER A 443 -0.44 -16.52 -3.96
N ALA A 444 -0.31 -15.62 -3.00
CA ALA A 444 0.82 -15.55 -2.09
C ALA A 444 0.91 -16.81 -1.20
N GLY A 445 -0.22 -17.37 -0.78
CA GLY A 445 -0.27 -18.65 -0.07
C GLY A 445 0.33 -19.80 -0.87
N MET A 446 0.10 -19.85 -2.20
CA MET A 446 0.75 -20.84 -3.06
C MET A 446 2.28 -20.69 -3.08
N ILE A 447 2.79 -19.46 -3.13
CA ILE A 447 4.22 -19.18 -3.09
C ILE A 447 4.80 -19.66 -1.75
N ILE A 448 4.19 -19.28 -0.63
CA ILE A 448 4.61 -19.73 0.71
C ILE A 448 4.62 -21.26 0.78
N GLY A 449 3.56 -21.91 0.31
CA GLY A 449 3.45 -23.36 0.32
C GLY A 449 4.61 -24.05 -0.43
N ILE A 450 5.03 -23.53 -1.58
CA ILE A 450 6.20 -24.04 -2.27
C ILE A 450 7.50 -23.72 -1.50
N VAL A 451 7.65 -22.52 -1.01
CA VAL A 451 8.84 -22.10 -0.25
C VAL A 451 9.02 -22.96 0.99
N THR A 452 7.97 -23.19 1.77
CA THR A 452 8.01 -24.04 2.99
C THR A 452 8.30 -25.49 2.64
N LYS A 453 7.63 -26.03 1.61
CA LYS A 453 7.78 -27.44 1.20
C LYS A 453 9.16 -27.78 0.64
N THR A 454 9.79 -26.84 -0.05
CA THR A 454 11.11 -27.02 -0.69
C THR A 454 12.27 -26.50 0.15
N GLY A 455 12.01 -25.67 1.16
CA GLY A 455 13.00 -24.99 1.97
C GLY A 455 13.79 -23.92 1.21
N VAL A 456 13.31 -23.48 0.02
CA VAL A 456 14.04 -22.53 -0.84
C VAL A 456 14.25 -21.17 -0.18
N GLY A 457 13.38 -20.73 0.72
CA GLY A 457 13.55 -19.47 1.44
C GLY A 457 14.84 -19.44 2.24
N LEU A 458 15.11 -20.50 3.01
CA LEU A 458 16.36 -20.62 3.77
C LEU A 458 17.59 -20.73 2.87
N LYS A 459 17.48 -21.44 1.76
CA LYS A 459 18.58 -21.57 0.78
C LYS A 459 18.93 -20.25 0.11
N LEU A 460 17.92 -19.48 -0.28
CA LEU A 460 18.11 -18.14 -0.84
C LEU A 460 18.70 -17.19 0.20
N ALA A 461 18.22 -17.26 1.44
CA ALA A 461 18.75 -16.48 2.54
C ALA A 461 20.25 -16.76 2.76
N SER A 462 20.64 -18.05 2.85
CA SER A 462 22.05 -18.43 2.98
C SER A 462 22.88 -17.98 1.77
N THR A 463 22.36 -18.09 0.56
CA THR A 463 23.04 -17.61 -0.65
C THR A 463 23.25 -16.09 -0.62
N LEU A 464 22.29 -15.32 -0.11
CA LEU A 464 22.44 -13.86 0.05
C LEU A 464 23.50 -13.52 1.10
N VAL A 465 23.55 -14.27 2.21
CA VAL A 465 24.58 -14.11 3.25
C VAL A 465 25.97 -14.44 2.71
N ASP A 466 26.11 -15.53 1.95
CA ASP A 466 27.36 -15.92 1.31
C ASP A 466 27.81 -14.87 0.27
N LEU A 467 26.89 -14.36 -0.54
CA LEU A 467 27.16 -13.29 -1.52
C LEU A 467 27.66 -12.02 -0.83
N ALA A 468 27.11 -11.71 0.34
CA ALA A 468 27.53 -10.58 1.15
C ALA A 468 28.88 -10.82 1.87
N SER A 469 29.42 -12.04 1.83
CA SER A 469 30.70 -12.41 2.47
C SER A 469 30.79 -11.96 3.95
N GLY A 470 29.68 -12.02 4.67
CA GLY A 470 29.57 -11.56 6.06
C GLY A 470 29.53 -10.04 6.25
N ASN A 471 29.55 -9.25 5.18
CA ASN A 471 29.41 -7.80 5.28
C ASN A 471 27.93 -7.42 5.47
N PHE A 472 27.61 -6.91 6.66
CA PHE A 472 26.26 -6.57 7.05
C PHE A 472 25.59 -5.52 6.14
N LEU A 473 26.30 -4.45 5.79
CA LEU A 473 25.75 -3.39 4.92
C LEU A 473 25.50 -3.90 3.50
N LEU A 474 26.40 -4.77 3.00
CA LEU A 474 26.21 -5.39 1.67
C LEU A 474 25.00 -6.33 1.68
N LEU A 475 24.77 -7.08 2.77
CA LEU A 475 23.56 -7.91 2.90
C LEU A 475 22.30 -7.05 2.91
N LEU A 476 22.27 -5.96 3.68
CA LEU A 476 21.14 -5.03 3.67
C LEU A 476 20.86 -4.50 2.25
N PHE A 477 21.91 -4.13 1.52
CA PHE A 477 21.80 -3.66 0.14
C PHE A 477 21.27 -4.75 -0.80
N CYS A 478 21.76 -5.97 -0.72
CA CYS A 478 21.26 -7.10 -1.51
C CYS A 478 19.80 -7.44 -1.18
N THR A 479 19.44 -7.41 0.11
CA THR A 479 18.05 -7.63 0.58
C THR A 479 17.12 -6.51 0.09
N MET A 480 17.58 -5.26 0.12
CA MET A 480 16.87 -4.11 -0.46
C MET A 480 16.57 -4.35 -1.95
N LEU A 481 17.60 -4.66 -2.75
CA LEU A 481 17.43 -4.90 -4.19
C LEU A 481 16.49 -6.07 -4.45
N THR A 482 16.62 -7.17 -3.71
CA THR A 482 15.72 -8.32 -3.82
C THR A 482 14.27 -7.92 -3.53
N SER A 483 14.04 -7.15 -2.46
CA SER A 483 12.69 -6.69 -2.08
C SER A 483 12.10 -5.72 -3.11
N LEU A 484 12.91 -4.80 -3.66
CA LEU A 484 12.49 -3.90 -4.73
C LEU A 484 12.08 -4.67 -5.99
N ILE A 485 12.90 -5.64 -6.43
CA ILE A 485 12.63 -6.43 -7.64
C ILE A 485 11.38 -7.28 -7.46
N LEU A 486 11.24 -7.97 -6.33
CA LEU A 486 10.07 -8.80 -6.04
C LEU A 486 8.79 -7.97 -5.85
N GLY A 487 8.93 -6.70 -5.43
CA GLY A 487 7.82 -5.77 -5.23
C GLY A 487 7.29 -5.13 -6.50
N MET A 488 8.02 -5.20 -7.61
CA MET A 488 7.64 -4.51 -8.85
C MET A 488 6.32 -5.02 -9.43
N GLY A 489 5.31 -4.15 -9.46
CA GLY A 489 4.02 -4.42 -10.11
C GLY A 489 3.13 -5.43 -9.40
N VAL A 490 3.40 -5.68 -8.13
CA VAL A 490 2.62 -6.57 -7.28
C VAL A 490 1.91 -5.74 -6.20
N PRO A 491 0.63 -5.99 -5.89
CA PRO A 491 -0.07 -5.30 -4.81
C PRO A 491 0.63 -5.45 -3.47
N THR A 492 0.53 -4.45 -2.61
CA THR A 492 1.25 -4.34 -1.33
C THR A 492 1.15 -5.60 -0.47
N THR A 493 -0.02 -6.21 -0.39
CA THR A 493 -0.28 -7.42 0.41
C THR A 493 0.54 -8.61 -0.09
N ALA A 494 0.44 -8.91 -1.39
CA ALA A 494 1.19 -10.02 -1.99
C ALA A 494 2.69 -9.74 -2.01
N ASN A 495 3.08 -8.50 -2.28
CA ASN A 495 4.46 -8.05 -2.23
C ASN A 495 5.09 -8.31 -0.86
N TYR A 496 4.44 -7.88 0.22
CA TYR A 496 4.93 -8.14 1.58
C TYR A 496 5.08 -9.65 1.85
N VAL A 497 4.09 -10.45 1.47
CA VAL A 497 4.15 -11.91 1.67
C VAL A 497 5.36 -12.52 0.95
N ILE A 498 5.58 -12.16 -0.30
CA ILE A 498 6.69 -12.66 -1.11
C ILE A 498 8.04 -12.22 -0.50
N THR A 499 8.19 -10.94 -0.22
CA THR A 499 9.45 -10.38 0.28
C THR A 499 9.77 -10.85 1.69
N SER A 500 8.79 -10.96 2.57
CA SER A 500 8.98 -11.47 3.94
C SER A 500 9.37 -12.96 3.95
N THR A 501 8.85 -13.75 3.01
CA THR A 501 9.15 -15.19 2.95
C THR A 501 10.51 -15.48 2.32
N ILE A 502 10.97 -14.64 1.38
CA ILE A 502 12.20 -14.86 0.60
C ILE A 502 13.38 -14.06 1.15
N ALA A 503 13.17 -12.78 1.43
CA ALA A 503 14.26 -11.85 1.74
C ALA A 503 14.47 -11.63 3.25
N ALA A 504 13.41 -11.59 4.07
CA ALA A 504 13.55 -11.37 5.50
C ALA A 504 14.41 -12.46 6.21
N PRO A 505 14.34 -13.75 5.85
CA PRO A 505 15.16 -14.78 6.49
C PRO A 505 16.68 -14.52 6.41
N ALA A 506 17.17 -13.81 5.39
CA ALA A 506 18.58 -13.44 5.27
C ALA A 506 19.03 -12.47 6.38
N LEU A 507 18.16 -11.53 6.73
CA LEU A 507 18.41 -10.57 7.82
C LEU A 507 18.35 -11.26 9.19
N LEU A 508 17.41 -12.20 9.37
CA LEU A 508 17.28 -12.98 10.60
C LEU A 508 18.52 -13.83 10.88
N GLN A 509 19.17 -14.40 9.85
CA GLN A 509 20.41 -15.17 10.00
C GLN A 509 21.57 -14.35 10.56
N LEU A 510 21.58 -13.03 10.36
CA LEU A 510 22.59 -12.12 10.94
C LEU A 510 22.14 -11.45 12.25
N GLY A 511 21.07 -11.95 12.87
CA GLY A 511 20.61 -11.50 14.18
C GLY A 511 19.80 -10.20 14.18
N VAL A 512 19.29 -9.75 13.02
CA VAL A 512 18.36 -8.62 12.97
C VAL A 512 17.06 -9.01 13.69
N PRO A 513 16.53 -8.16 14.60
CA PRO A 513 15.24 -8.44 15.24
C PRO A 513 14.13 -8.71 14.21
N ILE A 514 13.27 -9.71 14.48
CA ILE A 514 12.29 -10.19 13.51
C ILE A 514 11.37 -9.07 12.99
N LEU A 515 10.89 -8.19 13.86
CA LEU A 515 10.06 -7.06 13.48
C LEU A 515 10.81 -6.08 12.56
N ALA A 516 12.09 -5.79 12.88
CA ALA A 516 12.92 -4.91 12.06
C ALA A 516 13.19 -5.51 10.66
N ALA A 517 13.48 -6.83 10.59
CA ALA A 517 13.67 -7.53 9.32
C ALA A 517 12.40 -7.50 8.46
N HIS A 518 11.22 -7.74 9.05
CA HIS A 518 9.93 -7.69 8.36
C HIS A 518 9.55 -6.27 7.93
N MET A 519 9.78 -5.26 8.77
CA MET A 519 9.60 -3.85 8.41
C MET A 519 10.55 -3.43 7.29
N PHE A 520 11.79 -3.91 7.28
CA PHE A 520 12.77 -3.61 6.23
C PHE A 520 12.28 -4.06 4.85
N VAL A 521 11.88 -5.32 4.71
CA VAL A 521 11.40 -5.85 3.43
C VAL A 521 10.06 -5.24 3.03
N PHE A 522 9.21 -4.89 3.99
CA PHE A 522 7.94 -4.20 3.77
C PHE A 522 8.16 -2.80 3.17
N TYR A 523 9.06 -2.01 3.75
CA TYR A 523 9.38 -0.67 3.24
C TYR A 523 9.88 -0.73 1.79
N PHE A 524 10.85 -1.60 1.48
CA PHE A 524 11.38 -1.70 0.12
C PHE A 524 10.37 -2.29 -0.87
N GLY A 525 9.48 -3.15 -0.40
CA GLY A 525 8.34 -3.60 -1.18
C GLY A 525 7.42 -2.45 -1.60
N ILE A 526 7.05 -1.56 -0.67
CA ILE A 526 6.18 -0.41 -0.93
C ILE A 526 6.86 0.63 -1.83
N ILE A 527 8.15 0.89 -1.61
CA ILE A 527 8.90 1.89 -2.39
C ILE A 527 8.97 1.52 -3.89
N ALA A 528 8.82 0.25 -4.24
CA ALA A 528 8.72 -0.18 -5.63
C ALA A 528 7.59 0.54 -6.39
N ASP A 529 6.53 1.01 -5.70
CA ASP A 529 5.42 1.78 -6.28
C ASP A 529 5.80 3.19 -6.78
N ILE A 530 6.93 3.73 -6.32
CA ILE A 530 7.47 5.01 -6.79
C ILE A 530 8.79 4.88 -7.53
N THR A 531 9.36 3.66 -7.58
CA THR A 531 10.68 3.44 -8.17
C THR A 531 10.57 2.96 -9.61
N PRO A 532 11.14 3.67 -10.59
CA PRO A 532 11.23 3.16 -11.97
C PRO A 532 11.95 1.80 -12.01
N PRO A 533 11.60 0.90 -12.96
CA PRO A 533 10.78 1.13 -14.15
C PRO A 533 9.27 0.92 -13.96
N VAL A 534 8.80 0.36 -12.86
CA VAL A 534 7.37 0.01 -12.69
C VAL A 534 6.55 1.15 -12.08
N ALA A 535 6.95 1.69 -10.93
CA ALA A 535 6.47 2.94 -10.33
C ALA A 535 4.95 3.22 -10.46
N LEU A 536 4.07 2.26 -10.07
CA LEU A 536 2.62 2.32 -10.32
C LEU A 536 1.95 3.59 -9.78
N ALA A 537 2.28 4.01 -8.55
CA ALA A 537 1.75 5.23 -7.95
C ALA A 537 2.20 6.48 -8.73
N ALA A 538 3.46 6.51 -9.19
CA ALA A 538 3.97 7.62 -9.99
C ALA A 538 3.32 7.68 -11.38
N TYR A 539 2.97 6.53 -11.96
CA TYR A 539 2.25 6.47 -13.24
C TYR A 539 0.81 6.98 -13.08
N ALA A 540 0.14 6.64 -11.98
CA ALA A 540 -1.18 7.20 -11.66
C ALA A 540 -1.10 8.72 -11.49
N GLY A 541 -0.12 9.24 -10.74
CA GLY A 541 0.12 10.67 -10.57
C GLY A 541 0.44 11.37 -11.89
N SER A 542 1.21 10.73 -12.79
CA SER A 542 1.53 11.26 -14.12
C SER A 542 0.29 11.33 -15.02
N ALA A 543 -0.61 10.35 -14.92
CA ALA A 543 -1.85 10.34 -15.68
C ALA A 543 -2.75 11.52 -15.31
N ILE A 544 -2.87 11.84 -14.00
CA ILE A 544 -3.66 12.99 -13.52
C ILE A 544 -2.97 14.31 -13.87
N SER A 545 -1.65 14.39 -13.68
CA SER A 545 -0.91 15.62 -13.91
C SER A 545 -0.69 15.95 -15.38
N GLY A 546 -0.82 14.97 -16.28
CA GLY A 546 -0.42 15.06 -17.69
C GLY A 546 1.10 15.09 -17.86
N GLY A 547 1.85 14.57 -16.91
CA GLY A 547 3.30 14.50 -16.90
C GLY A 547 3.85 13.27 -17.62
N ASP A 548 5.18 13.23 -17.76
CA ASP A 548 5.90 12.05 -18.24
C ASP A 548 6.02 11.02 -17.11
N PRO A 549 5.61 9.75 -17.32
CA PRO A 549 5.60 8.74 -16.28
C PRO A 549 6.98 8.46 -15.67
N LEU A 550 8.04 8.32 -16.48
CA LEU A 550 9.38 8.03 -15.98
C LEU A 550 9.96 9.22 -15.21
N LYS A 551 9.78 10.45 -15.73
CA LYS A 551 10.23 11.66 -15.02
C LYS A 551 9.47 11.86 -13.71
N THR A 552 8.18 11.54 -13.69
CA THR A 552 7.37 11.56 -12.47
C THR A 552 7.88 10.52 -11.47
N GLY A 553 8.19 9.30 -11.90
CA GLY A 553 8.78 8.24 -11.05
C GLY A 553 10.14 8.63 -10.47
N VAL A 554 11.04 9.20 -11.29
CA VAL A 554 12.35 9.70 -10.81
C VAL A 554 12.18 10.81 -9.77
N ASN A 555 11.25 11.74 -9.98
CA ASN A 555 10.98 12.81 -9.02
C ASN A 555 10.31 12.25 -7.75
N ALA A 556 9.42 11.26 -7.86
CA ALA A 556 8.79 10.59 -6.73
C ALA A 556 9.83 9.83 -5.87
N SER A 557 10.77 9.11 -6.50
CA SER A 557 11.88 8.46 -5.81
C SER A 557 12.80 9.46 -5.09
N LYS A 558 13.05 10.63 -5.69
CA LYS A 558 13.85 11.71 -5.04
C LYS A 558 13.13 12.27 -3.83
N LEU A 559 11.82 12.53 -3.91
CA LEU A 559 11.02 13.00 -2.78
C LEU A 559 10.88 11.93 -1.71
N GLY A 560 10.70 10.67 -2.12
CA GLY A 560 10.59 9.52 -1.23
C GLY A 560 11.93 8.96 -0.74
N ILE A 561 13.05 9.70 -0.89
CA ILE A 561 14.38 9.21 -0.49
C ILE A 561 14.45 8.78 0.98
N ALA A 562 13.66 9.41 1.83
CA ALA A 562 13.52 9.04 3.23
C ALA A 562 13.16 7.55 3.39
N ALA A 563 12.30 7.02 2.55
CA ALA A 563 11.89 5.62 2.62
C ALA A 563 13.00 4.63 2.23
N PHE A 564 14.00 5.06 1.44
CA PHE A 564 15.18 4.23 1.17
C PHE A 564 16.16 4.21 2.34
N ILE A 565 16.12 5.23 3.18
CA ILE A 565 17.09 5.42 4.28
C ILE A 565 16.54 4.88 5.60
N ILE A 566 15.29 5.17 5.93
CA ILE A 566 14.64 4.79 7.20
C ILE A 566 14.79 3.29 7.52
N PRO A 567 14.67 2.34 6.56
CA PRO A 567 14.88 0.92 6.84
C PRO A 567 16.28 0.60 7.36
N TYR A 568 17.30 1.25 6.83
CA TYR A 568 18.66 1.09 7.36
C TYR A 568 18.77 1.63 8.77
N VAL A 569 18.12 2.78 9.05
CA VAL A 569 18.10 3.38 10.39
C VAL A 569 17.57 2.40 11.42
N PHE A 570 16.36 1.84 11.20
CA PHE A 570 15.76 0.99 12.23
C PHE A 570 16.36 -0.43 12.29
N VAL A 571 17.09 -0.89 11.28
CA VAL A 571 17.88 -2.12 11.38
C VAL A 571 19.17 -1.88 12.14
N LEU A 572 19.84 -0.75 11.92
CA LEU A 572 21.04 -0.35 12.67
C LEU A 572 20.71 0.11 14.10
N SER A 573 19.51 0.65 14.29
CA SER A 573 19.00 1.20 15.55
C SER A 573 17.57 0.73 15.82
N PRO A 574 17.35 -0.51 16.26
CA PRO A 574 15.99 -1.06 16.50
C PRO A 574 15.19 -0.27 17.54
N GLN A 575 15.85 0.57 18.31
CA GLN A 575 15.23 1.48 19.29
C GLN A 575 14.18 2.41 18.67
N ILE A 576 14.30 2.80 17.39
CA ILE A 576 13.30 3.60 16.68
C ILE A 576 11.95 2.85 16.53
N LEU A 577 12.01 1.52 16.49
CA LEU A 577 10.83 0.66 16.49
C LEU A 577 10.28 0.41 17.90
N GLY A 578 10.88 0.98 18.94
CA GLY A 578 10.54 0.71 20.33
C GLY A 578 11.04 -0.65 20.86
N ILE A 579 11.94 -1.33 20.13
CA ILE A 579 12.51 -2.62 20.54
C ILE A 579 13.59 -2.34 21.59
N ASP A 580 13.41 -2.89 22.81
CA ASP A 580 14.32 -2.75 23.95
C ASP A 580 14.77 -1.30 24.22
N ALA A 581 13.86 -0.34 24.04
CA ALA A 581 14.18 1.09 24.07
C ALA A 581 13.50 1.85 25.21
N SER A 582 14.26 2.75 25.83
CA SER A 582 13.69 3.77 26.70
C SER A 582 13.04 4.90 25.88
N LEU A 583 12.03 5.57 26.43
CA LEU A 583 11.41 6.73 25.78
C LEU A 583 12.43 7.81 25.42
N THR A 584 13.41 8.05 26.29
CA THR A 584 14.50 9.01 26.06
C THR A 584 15.35 8.63 24.85
N SER A 585 15.68 7.35 24.70
CA SER A 585 16.44 6.85 23.54
C SER A 585 15.65 7.04 22.24
N ILE A 586 14.35 6.70 22.23
CA ILE A 586 13.48 6.91 21.07
C ILE A 586 13.44 8.39 20.66
N VAL A 587 13.27 9.29 21.63
CA VAL A 587 13.19 10.74 21.36
C VAL A 587 14.51 11.26 20.80
N ILE A 588 15.64 10.92 21.41
CA ILE A 588 16.96 11.37 20.92
C ILE A 588 17.20 10.88 19.49
N THR A 589 17.04 9.57 19.24
CA THR A 589 17.29 8.99 17.92
C THR A 589 16.31 9.54 16.87
N THR A 590 15.06 9.82 17.26
CA THR A 590 14.08 10.47 16.36
C THR A 590 14.52 11.90 16.02
N CYS A 591 14.99 12.69 16.99
CA CYS A 591 15.46 14.06 16.75
C CYS A 591 16.70 14.10 15.84
N THR A 592 17.68 13.22 16.07
CA THR A 592 18.88 13.14 15.21
C THR A 592 18.52 12.70 13.80
N ALA A 593 17.62 11.71 13.64
CA ALA A 593 17.11 11.27 12.35
C ALA A 593 16.35 12.40 11.61
N LEU A 594 15.55 13.23 12.31
CA LEU A 594 14.87 14.38 11.72
C LEU A 594 15.85 15.43 11.18
N ILE A 595 16.88 15.74 11.93
CA ILE A 595 17.96 16.64 11.48
C ILE A 595 18.66 16.03 10.27
N GLY A 596 18.96 14.73 10.31
CA GLY A 596 19.54 13.99 9.20
C GLY A 596 18.69 14.05 7.93
N MET A 597 17.36 13.81 8.07
CA MET A 597 16.41 13.91 6.96
C MET A 597 16.36 15.31 6.35
N THR A 598 16.54 16.37 7.18
CA THR A 598 16.61 17.74 6.67
C THR A 598 17.81 17.91 5.72
N GLY A 599 18.98 17.39 6.11
CA GLY A 599 20.19 17.41 5.27
C GLY A 599 20.00 16.60 3.98
N VAL A 600 19.50 15.37 4.09
CA VAL A 600 19.26 14.51 2.92
C VAL A 600 18.25 15.14 1.96
N SER A 601 17.12 15.63 2.44
CA SER A 601 16.09 16.26 1.60
C SER A 601 16.63 17.53 0.91
N ALA A 602 17.38 18.37 1.63
CA ALA A 602 18.01 19.55 1.07
C ALA A 602 19.06 19.21 0.00
N GLY A 603 19.88 18.18 0.24
CA GLY A 603 20.87 17.68 -0.70
C GLY A 603 20.23 17.11 -1.97
N MET A 604 19.14 16.34 -1.84
CA MET A 604 18.42 15.77 -2.98
C MET A 604 17.74 16.83 -3.84
N ILE A 605 17.10 17.81 -3.23
CA ILE A 605 16.40 18.90 -3.93
C ILE A 605 17.39 19.94 -4.49
N GLY A 606 18.54 20.10 -3.84
CA GLY A 606 19.53 21.09 -4.24
C GLY A 606 19.26 22.51 -3.72
N TYR A 607 18.59 22.61 -2.56
CA TYR A 607 18.28 23.87 -1.88
C TYR A 607 18.14 23.65 -0.37
N MET A 608 18.69 24.53 0.45
CA MET A 608 18.48 24.56 1.90
C MET A 608 18.07 25.98 2.35
N ALA A 609 19.01 26.90 2.48
CA ALA A 609 18.76 28.34 2.67
C ALA A 609 18.96 29.12 1.37
N ASP A 610 19.74 28.58 0.44
CA ASP A 610 20.01 29.06 -0.91
C ASP A 610 20.24 27.86 -1.85
N LYS A 611 20.36 28.08 -3.17
CA LYS A 611 20.71 27.05 -4.15
C LYS A 611 22.07 26.43 -3.81
N THR A 612 22.13 25.10 -3.77
CA THR A 612 23.35 24.37 -3.41
C THR A 612 24.22 24.11 -4.64
N ASN A 613 25.53 24.18 -4.48
CA ASN A 613 26.49 23.64 -5.44
C ASN A 613 26.68 22.12 -5.23
N LEU A 614 27.44 21.46 -6.11
CA LEU A 614 27.64 20.00 -6.05
C LEU A 614 28.32 19.57 -4.74
N LEU A 615 29.32 20.32 -4.26
CA LEU A 615 30.02 20.02 -3.01
C LEU A 615 29.09 20.15 -1.80
N GLU A 616 28.31 21.23 -1.73
CA GLU A 616 27.31 21.43 -0.68
C GLU A 616 26.27 20.32 -0.67
N ARG A 617 25.83 19.86 -1.85
CA ARG A 617 24.90 18.71 -1.96
C ARG A 617 25.49 17.43 -1.40
N LEU A 618 26.74 17.12 -1.75
CA LEU A 618 27.43 15.92 -1.23
C LEU A 618 27.65 16.01 0.28
N LEU A 619 28.02 17.19 0.80
CA LEU A 619 28.16 17.42 2.24
C LEU A 619 26.84 17.29 2.98
N LEU A 620 25.73 17.83 2.44
CA LEU A 620 24.40 17.71 3.02
C LEU A 620 23.93 16.26 3.06
N LEU A 621 24.18 15.49 1.98
CA LEU A 621 23.85 14.06 1.94
C LEU A 621 24.73 13.28 2.93
N ALA A 622 26.04 13.50 2.94
CA ALA A 622 26.95 12.82 3.85
C ALA A 622 26.65 13.16 5.33
N GLY A 623 26.49 14.44 5.65
CA GLY A 623 26.15 14.89 7.00
C GLY A 623 24.78 14.37 7.47
N GLY A 624 23.80 14.34 6.56
CA GLY A 624 22.48 13.78 6.82
C GLY A 624 22.53 12.26 7.07
N LEU A 625 23.32 11.52 6.29
CA LEU A 625 23.50 10.07 6.47
C LEU A 625 24.26 9.73 7.77
N LEU A 626 25.23 10.53 8.17
CA LEU A 626 25.95 10.36 9.44
C LEU A 626 25.04 10.47 10.67
N LEU A 627 24.00 11.30 10.60
CA LEU A 627 22.99 11.47 11.66
C LEU A 627 21.99 10.31 11.74
N ILE A 628 22.08 9.37 10.84
CA ILE A 628 21.25 8.17 10.77
C ILE A 628 21.87 7.01 11.58
N ASP A 629 23.21 7.01 11.70
CA ASP A 629 23.92 6.07 12.56
C ASP A 629 23.88 6.59 14.03
N PRO A 630 23.25 5.89 14.97
CA PRO A 630 22.97 6.39 16.32
C PRO A 630 24.19 6.38 17.25
N ARG A 631 25.28 6.97 16.81
CA ARG A 631 26.52 7.13 17.61
C ARG A 631 26.76 8.61 17.86
N LEU A 632 27.03 8.97 19.10
CA LEU A 632 27.32 10.37 19.47
C LEU A 632 28.42 11.03 18.62
N ALA A 633 29.41 10.26 18.18
CA ALA A 633 30.48 10.77 17.32
C ALA A 633 30.00 11.11 15.91
N THR A 634 29.18 10.23 15.29
CA THR A 634 28.59 10.45 13.96
C THR A 634 27.56 11.58 14.00
N ASP A 635 26.78 11.69 15.10
CA ASP A 635 25.84 12.78 15.31
C ASP A 635 26.54 14.13 15.39
N ALA A 636 27.62 14.24 16.18
CA ALA A 636 28.37 15.49 16.31
C ALA A 636 28.99 15.93 14.97
N VAL A 637 29.57 15.00 14.22
CA VAL A 637 30.15 15.28 12.89
C VAL A 637 29.05 15.67 11.90
N GLY A 638 27.93 14.93 11.87
CA GLY A 638 26.81 15.20 10.98
C GLY A 638 26.19 16.58 11.22
N ILE A 639 25.89 16.92 12.49
CA ILE A 639 25.40 18.25 12.87
C ILE A 639 26.42 19.32 12.46
N GLY A 640 27.70 19.10 12.72
CA GLY A 640 28.78 20.03 12.34
C GLY A 640 28.79 20.32 10.84
N ILE A 641 28.67 19.29 9.99
CA ILE A 641 28.64 19.43 8.52
C ILE A 641 27.39 20.21 8.09
N LEU A 642 26.21 19.86 8.59
CA LEU A 642 24.97 20.55 8.23
C LEU A 642 24.98 22.01 8.66
N ALA A 643 25.45 22.29 9.88
CA ALA A 643 25.59 23.65 10.41
C ALA A 643 26.61 24.47 9.58
N PHE A 644 27.72 23.87 9.18
CA PHE A 644 28.74 24.50 8.35
C PHE A 644 28.18 24.89 6.96
N VAL A 645 27.49 23.97 6.29
CA VAL A 645 26.85 24.28 4.98
C VAL A 645 25.79 25.36 5.11
N LEU A 646 24.94 25.28 6.14
CA LEU A 646 23.94 26.30 6.42
C LEU A 646 24.58 27.67 6.66
N PHE A 647 25.64 27.73 7.45
CA PHE A 647 26.38 28.96 7.71
C PHE A 647 26.94 29.60 6.41
N LEU A 648 27.58 28.78 5.56
CA LEU A 648 28.10 29.26 4.26
C LEU A 648 27.00 29.83 3.37
N GLN A 649 25.85 29.16 3.31
CA GLN A 649 24.71 29.62 2.51
C GLN A 649 24.10 30.93 3.04
N LEU A 650 23.97 31.05 4.36
CA LEU A 650 23.46 32.28 4.98
C LEU A 650 24.42 33.46 4.75
N MET A 651 25.72 33.24 4.81
CA MET A 651 26.73 34.27 4.50
C MET A 651 26.62 34.71 3.02
N ARG A 652 26.51 33.77 2.08
CA ARG A 652 26.32 34.03 0.66
C ARG A 652 25.05 34.84 0.39
N LYS A 653 23.95 34.46 0.98
CA LYS A 653 22.66 35.13 0.88
C LYS A 653 22.72 36.57 1.40
N LYS A 654 23.40 36.78 2.55
CA LYS A 654 23.59 38.12 3.11
C LYS A 654 24.48 39.02 2.25
N LYS A 655 25.53 38.45 1.59
CA LYS A 655 26.39 39.14 0.65
C LYS A 655 25.62 39.55 -0.61
N ASN A 656 24.83 38.65 -1.18
CA ASN A 656 24.00 38.92 -2.36
C ASN A 656 22.94 40.01 -2.09
N ALA A 657 22.31 39.99 -0.90
CA ALA A 657 21.34 41.01 -0.48
C ALA A 657 21.94 42.40 -0.22
N LYS A 658 23.27 42.50 -0.01
CA LYS A 658 23.95 43.80 0.13
C LYS A 658 24.40 44.39 -1.23
N ASN A 659 24.43 43.56 -2.28
CA ASN A 659 24.83 43.94 -3.63
C ASN A 659 23.65 44.26 -4.56
N ILE A 660 22.41 44.12 -4.06
CA ILE A 660 21.15 44.59 -4.69
C ILE A 660 20.69 45.84 -3.94
#